data_bd22f6b72872cef82b66b88bb8b9c643
#
_entry.id   bd22f6b72872cef82b66b88bb8b9c643
#
_cell.length_a   1.000
_cell.length_b   1.000
_cell.length_c   1.000
_cell.angle_alpha   90.00
_cell.angle_beta   90.00
_cell.angle_gamma   90.00
#
_symmetry.space_group_name_H-M   'P 1'
#
loop_
_entity.id
_entity.type
_entity.pdbx_description
1 polymer ?
#
loop_
_entity_poly.entity_id
_entity_poly.type
_entity_poly.pdbx_seq_one_letter_code
_entity_poly.pdbx_strand_id
1 'polypeptide(L)'
;CTKGNAMDKYEVLKKYWGYDDFRPLQAEIIDSVLDGNDTMGLLPTGGGKSITFQVPAMMLPGLTIVVTPLISLMKDQVDNLLERGIRAYCLHSGLTRAESRLVTDRCRLGKVKMLYVSPERLQSETFIENLRAWDVSLIVVDEAHCISQWGYDFRPSYLKIKTLRKLFPAVNVLALTASATPEVADDIMAQLEFRPGWQKYVKSFNRSNLSYIVRYDDFKERTLVRALKGVPGTAIVYVRSRRRCRELAEMLEKEGISASYYHAGLDPQDKAERQNAWKSDQVRVMVATNAFGMGIDKPDVRAVVHFDLPTSLEEYYQEAGRGGRDGLPSYAIVIASRSDKALLAKRLADAFPDKDYIKRVYEQAGNFLEVAVGSGYNQIYEFDFSLFCQRFKLQPVMAYSAMKLLTQAGYVEYVDEIESRSRVMIIAPKHEFYSLRLDEVTDSVFGELQRAYTGLFADFVHIDENHLARRAGATAEQVYQSLLTLSRMKVITYVPKKSTAYLFYTTSREEPRYLLMPKAVYEDRREAMAKRIDSMRRFVFDSTQCRVSTLLQYFGEKAADDCGTCDVCRARRAVAPTKEQAAQLRESVLYVVGRNPGCTIEHVVNTVRGNRADAIEAIRALADDDLIAVKGVTLHPLQTSES
;
A
#
# COMPACT_ATOMS: atom_id res chain seq x y z
N CYS A 1 49.87 -4.79 -4.34
CA CYS A 1 48.46 -5.10 -4.48
C CYS A 1 47.82 -3.95 -5.23
N THR A 2 47.55 -4.17 -6.51
CA THR A 2 46.89 -3.25 -7.43
C THR A 2 45.47 -2.93 -6.89
N LYS A 3 45.24 -1.67 -6.52
CA LYS A 3 43.88 -1.10 -6.39
C LYS A 3 43.26 -1.13 -7.81
N GLY A 4 42.52 -2.18 -8.14
CA GLY A 4 41.62 -2.13 -9.28
C GLY A 4 40.73 -0.90 -9.10
N ASN A 5 40.58 -0.07 -10.12
CA ASN A 5 39.70 1.08 -10.16
C ASN A 5 38.27 0.60 -9.79
N ALA A 6 37.86 0.76 -8.52
CA ALA A 6 36.50 0.53 -8.15
C ALA A 6 35.65 1.59 -8.89
N MET A 7 34.68 1.13 -9.69
CA MET A 7 33.75 2.03 -10.40
C MET A 7 33.11 2.98 -9.38
N ASP A 8 33.02 4.26 -9.72
CA ASP A 8 32.28 5.21 -8.92
C ASP A 8 30.75 4.98 -9.06
N LYS A 9 29.97 5.66 -8.22
CA LYS A 9 28.50 5.49 -8.20
C LYS A 9 27.85 5.90 -9.53
N TYR A 10 28.39 6.89 -10.25
CA TYR A 10 27.87 7.36 -11.54
C TYR A 10 28.20 6.36 -12.66
N GLU A 11 29.39 5.80 -12.65
CA GLU A 11 29.78 4.73 -13.58
C GLU A 11 28.89 3.48 -13.40
N VAL A 12 28.59 3.10 -12.15
CA VAL A 12 27.67 2.00 -11.84
C VAL A 12 26.27 2.32 -12.32
N LEU A 13 25.77 3.54 -12.07
CA LEU A 13 24.45 3.99 -12.51
C LEU A 13 24.33 3.92 -14.04
N LYS A 14 25.32 4.47 -14.75
CA LYS A 14 25.34 4.47 -16.22
C LYS A 14 25.41 3.07 -16.79
N LYS A 15 26.28 2.22 -16.24
CA LYS A 15 26.50 0.85 -16.72
C LYS A 15 25.26 -0.04 -16.62
N TYR A 16 24.55 -0.01 -15.49
CA TYR A 16 23.46 -0.95 -15.22
C TYR A 16 22.06 -0.38 -15.49
N TRP A 17 21.88 0.94 -15.36
CA TRP A 17 20.58 1.59 -15.54
C TRP A 17 20.51 2.55 -16.73
N GLY A 18 21.66 2.93 -17.32
CA GLY A 18 21.74 3.81 -18.48
C GLY A 18 21.45 5.29 -18.17
N TYR A 19 21.45 5.67 -16.89
CA TYR A 19 21.26 7.06 -16.47
C TYR A 19 22.60 7.75 -16.29
N ASP A 20 22.67 9.02 -16.70
CA ASP A 20 23.89 9.83 -16.56
C ASP A 20 23.97 10.52 -15.19
N ASP A 21 22.83 10.76 -14.51
CA ASP A 21 22.80 11.47 -13.25
C ASP A 21 21.72 10.92 -12.30
N PHE A 22 21.90 11.18 -11.01
CA PHE A 22 20.99 10.82 -9.95
C PHE A 22 19.85 11.85 -9.83
N ARG A 23 18.68 11.38 -9.45
CA ARG A 23 17.60 12.27 -9.00
C ARG A 23 17.97 12.89 -7.65
N PRO A 24 17.39 14.07 -7.30
CA PRO A 24 17.67 14.72 -6.02
C PRO A 24 17.57 13.79 -4.82
N LEU A 25 18.54 13.86 -3.92
CA LEU A 25 18.75 13.06 -2.71
C LEU A 25 19.16 11.59 -2.94
N GLN A 26 19.19 11.08 -4.17
CA GLN A 26 19.65 9.71 -4.39
C GLN A 26 21.15 9.58 -4.15
N ALA A 27 21.96 10.54 -4.66
CA ALA A 27 23.41 10.52 -4.50
C ALA A 27 23.82 10.63 -3.03
N GLU A 28 23.16 11.50 -2.28
CA GLU A 28 23.42 11.74 -0.86
C GLU A 28 23.08 10.51 0.00
N ILE A 29 21.96 9.83 -0.31
CA ILE A 29 21.60 8.57 0.36
C ILE A 29 22.61 7.48 0.05
N ILE A 30 23.06 7.37 -1.20
CA ILE A 30 24.06 6.39 -1.63
C ILE A 30 25.39 6.64 -0.90
N ASP A 31 25.85 7.90 -0.84
CA ASP A 31 27.08 8.25 -0.11
C ASP A 31 26.98 7.89 1.36
N SER A 32 25.88 8.27 2.02
CA SER A 32 25.64 7.91 3.43
C SER A 32 25.70 6.40 3.69
N VAL A 33 25.13 5.60 2.78
CA VAL A 33 25.22 4.13 2.85
C VAL A 33 26.64 3.62 2.65
N LEU A 34 27.37 4.18 1.67
CA LEU A 34 28.77 3.79 1.39
C LEU A 34 29.73 4.19 2.52
N ASP A 35 29.43 5.30 3.21
CA ASP A 35 30.15 5.74 4.41
C ASP A 35 29.85 4.88 5.66
N GLY A 36 28.95 3.88 5.54
CA GLY A 36 28.62 2.94 6.61
C GLY A 36 27.61 3.46 7.63
N ASN A 37 26.90 4.56 7.33
CA ASN A 37 25.88 5.10 8.20
C ASN A 37 24.56 4.32 8.08
N ASP A 38 23.83 4.18 9.20
CA ASP A 38 22.44 3.82 9.15
C ASP A 38 21.67 4.99 8.55
N THR A 39 20.82 4.73 7.55
CA THR A 39 20.25 5.80 6.73
C THR A 39 18.74 5.62 6.58
N MET A 40 18.00 6.72 6.81
CA MET A 40 16.56 6.79 6.56
C MET A 40 16.29 7.64 5.32
N GLY A 41 15.65 7.05 4.30
CA GLY A 41 15.24 7.75 3.08
C GLY A 41 13.72 7.87 2.98
N LEU A 42 13.18 9.09 3.11
CA LEU A 42 11.80 9.40 2.78
C LEU A 42 11.75 9.98 1.36
N LEU A 43 11.39 9.13 0.42
CA LEU A 43 11.30 9.50 -0.99
C LEU A 43 9.88 9.22 -1.51
N PRO A 44 9.19 10.18 -2.12
CA PRO A 44 7.83 10.00 -2.61
C PRO A 44 7.76 8.85 -3.63
N THR A 45 6.56 8.34 -3.85
CA THR A 45 6.30 7.32 -4.86
C THR A 45 6.76 7.80 -6.24
N GLY A 46 7.52 6.96 -6.96
CA GLY A 46 8.18 7.36 -8.21
C GLY A 46 9.49 8.14 -8.03
N GLY A 47 9.93 8.38 -6.80
CA GLY A 47 11.19 9.08 -6.48
C GLY A 47 12.46 8.27 -6.76
N GLY A 48 12.34 7.02 -7.23
CA GLY A 48 13.47 6.16 -7.57
C GLY A 48 14.15 5.53 -6.35
N LYS A 49 13.40 5.15 -5.32
CA LYS A 49 13.90 4.49 -4.09
C LYS A 49 14.82 3.30 -4.37
N SER A 50 14.49 2.47 -5.37
CA SER A 50 15.27 1.25 -5.65
C SER A 50 16.74 1.54 -6.01
N ILE A 51 17.01 2.62 -6.75
CA ILE A 51 18.37 3.03 -7.12
C ILE A 51 19.23 3.30 -5.88
N THR A 52 18.65 3.85 -4.80
CA THR A 52 19.40 4.24 -3.60
C THR A 52 20.00 3.07 -2.83
N PHE A 53 19.54 1.85 -3.07
CA PHE A 53 20.15 0.65 -2.49
C PHE A 53 20.78 -0.27 -3.56
N GLN A 54 20.26 -0.26 -4.78
CA GLN A 54 20.80 -1.12 -5.85
C GLN A 54 22.18 -0.68 -6.29
N VAL A 55 22.45 0.63 -6.40
CA VAL A 55 23.77 1.16 -6.72
C VAL A 55 24.80 0.83 -5.63
N PRO A 56 24.61 1.18 -4.35
CA PRO A 56 25.58 0.81 -3.32
C PRO A 56 25.71 -0.71 -3.15
N ALA A 57 24.64 -1.49 -3.36
CA ALA A 57 24.75 -2.94 -3.39
C ALA A 57 25.77 -3.42 -4.43
N MET A 58 25.86 -2.81 -5.60
CA MET A 58 26.84 -3.17 -6.64
C MET A 58 28.27 -2.73 -6.31
N MET A 59 28.43 -1.71 -5.46
CA MET A 59 29.74 -1.17 -5.06
C MET A 59 30.30 -1.87 -3.81
N LEU A 60 29.45 -2.23 -2.87
CA LEU A 60 29.86 -2.92 -1.64
C LEU A 60 30.27 -4.39 -1.93
N PRO A 61 31.18 -5.00 -1.17
CA PRO A 61 31.42 -6.44 -1.23
C PRO A 61 30.21 -7.22 -0.69
N GLY A 62 30.22 -8.54 -0.86
CA GLY A 62 29.24 -9.42 -0.21
C GLY A 62 27.80 -9.28 -0.70
N LEU A 63 26.87 -9.65 0.17
CA LEU A 63 25.45 -9.79 -0.08
C LEU A 63 24.66 -8.61 0.50
N THR A 64 23.73 -8.05 -0.28
CA THR A 64 22.72 -7.12 0.22
C THR A 64 21.41 -7.87 0.48
N ILE A 65 20.87 -7.76 1.70
CA ILE A 65 19.57 -8.30 2.06
C ILE A 65 18.52 -7.20 1.95
N VAL A 66 17.47 -7.44 1.18
CA VAL A 66 16.35 -6.50 0.99
C VAL A 66 15.08 -7.11 1.58
N VAL A 67 14.60 -6.54 2.68
CA VAL A 67 13.32 -6.94 3.29
C VAL A 67 12.20 -6.11 2.69
N THR A 68 11.18 -6.77 2.11
CA THR A 68 10.04 -6.10 1.47
C THR A 68 8.75 -6.90 1.68
N PRO A 69 7.57 -6.26 1.76
CA PRO A 69 6.35 -6.91 2.25
C PRO A 69 5.61 -7.75 1.22
N LEU A 70 5.90 -7.61 -0.06
CA LEU A 70 5.11 -8.22 -1.14
C LEU A 70 5.95 -9.09 -2.08
N ILE A 71 5.47 -10.32 -2.26
CA ILE A 71 6.09 -11.31 -3.17
C ILE A 71 6.07 -10.82 -4.63
N SER A 72 4.98 -10.18 -5.07
CA SER A 72 4.90 -9.64 -6.44
C SER A 72 5.96 -8.56 -6.69
N LEU A 73 6.16 -7.65 -5.73
CA LEU A 73 7.18 -6.61 -5.81
C LEU A 73 8.60 -7.21 -5.83
N MET A 74 8.85 -8.26 -5.01
CA MET A 74 10.14 -8.97 -5.03
C MET A 74 10.44 -9.53 -6.41
N LYS A 75 9.47 -10.22 -7.02
CA LYS A 75 9.61 -10.83 -8.34
C LYS A 75 9.91 -9.78 -9.41
N ASP A 76 9.08 -8.73 -9.49
CA ASP A 76 9.28 -7.63 -10.45
C ASP A 76 10.67 -6.98 -10.30
N GLN A 77 11.15 -6.77 -9.06
CA GLN A 77 12.49 -6.21 -8.80
C GLN A 77 13.59 -7.18 -9.20
N VAL A 78 13.47 -8.47 -8.88
CA VAL A 78 14.45 -9.51 -9.22
C VAL A 78 14.55 -9.68 -10.74
N ASP A 79 13.41 -9.77 -11.45
CA ASP A 79 13.37 -9.92 -12.89
C ASP A 79 14.05 -8.73 -13.59
N ASN A 80 13.73 -7.51 -13.18
CA ASN A 80 14.38 -6.30 -13.68
C ASN A 80 15.90 -6.27 -13.44
N LEU A 81 16.38 -6.81 -12.32
CA LEU A 81 17.81 -6.90 -12.02
C LEU A 81 18.49 -7.98 -12.84
N LEU A 82 17.85 -9.13 -13.04
CA LEU A 82 18.36 -10.21 -13.87
C LEU A 82 18.49 -9.78 -15.35
N GLU A 83 17.53 -9.04 -15.88
CA GLU A 83 17.59 -8.46 -17.22
C GLU A 83 18.81 -7.53 -17.40
N ARG A 84 19.26 -6.87 -16.33
CA ARG A 84 20.48 -6.03 -16.29
C ARG A 84 21.75 -6.81 -16.03
N GLY A 85 21.67 -8.14 -15.94
CA GLY A 85 22.82 -8.99 -15.64
C GLY A 85 23.25 -8.98 -14.17
N ILE A 86 22.42 -8.46 -13.27
CA ILE A 86 22.67 -8.41 -11.82
C ILE A 86 22.12 -9.68 -11.16
N ARG A 87 22.94 -10.41 -10.43
CA ARG A 87 22.55 -11.66 -9.76
C ARG A 87 21.70 -11.39 -8.52
N ALA A 88 20.39 -11.29 -8.70
CA ALA A 88 19.39 -11.12 -7.66
C ALA A 88 18.50 -12.35 -7.56
N TYR A 89 18.03 -12.65 -6.35
CA TYR A 89 17.10 -13.75 -6.08
C TYR A 89 16.11 -13.33 -5.00
N CYS A 90 14.98 -14.05 -4.89
CA CYS A 90 14.02 -13.85 -3.81
C CYS A 90 13.79 -15.14 -3.03
N LEU A 91 13.56 -15.02 -1.71
CA LEU A 91 13.12 -16.09 -0.83
C LEU A 91 11.78 -15.73 -0.20
N HIS A 92 10.74 -16.44 -0.57
CA HIS A 92 9.38 -16.25 -0.05
C HIS A 92 8.68 -17.60 0.21
N SER A 93 7.52 -17.57 0.86
CA SER A 93 6.77 -18.78 1.24
C SER A 93 6.24 -19.61 0.06
N GLY A 94 6.15 -19.02 -1.14
CA GLY A 94 5.67 -19.70 -2.34
C GLY A 94 6.73 -20.50 -3.10
N LEU A 95 7.99 -20.53 -2.65
CA LEU A 95 9.04 -21.34 -3.26
C LEU A 95 9.00 -22.78 -2.74
N THR A 96 9.33 -23.72 -3.62
CA THR A 96 9.58 -25.11 -3.24
C THR A 96 10.84 -25.23 -2.36
N ARG A 97 10.97 -26.33 -1.63
CA ARG A 97 12.18 -26.62 -0.85
C ARG A 97 13.43 -26.67 -1.72
N ALA A 98 13.34 -27.25 -2.92
CA ALA A 98 14.44 -27.34 -3.87
C ALA A 98 14.90 -25.95 -4.34
N GLU A 99 13.96 -25.10 -4.74
CA GLU A 99 14.25 -23.71 -5.13
C GLU A 99 14.85 -22.90 -3.97
N SER A 100 14.28 -23.02 -2.77
CA SER A 100 14.82 -22.35 -1.58
C SER A 100 16.24 -22.81 -1.27
N ARG A 101 16.52 -24.12 -1.36
CA ARG A 101 17.85 -24.68 -1.17
C ARG A 101 18.83 -24.15 -2.21
N LEU A 102 18.44 -24.15 -3.50
CA LEU A 102 19.26 -23.64 -4.58
C LEU A 102 19.68 -22.18 -4.35
N VAL A 103 18.74 -21.32 -3.95
CA VAL A 103 19.03 -19.90 -3.64
C VAL A 103 19.96 -19.81 -2.44
N THR A 104 19.72 -20.58 -1.37
CA THR A 104 20.55 -20.61 -0.15
C THR A 104 21.99 -21.03 -0.46
N ASP A 105 22.18 -22.09 -1.27
CA ASP A 105 23.50 -22.56 -1.69
C ASP A 105 24.23 -21.51 -2.55
N ARG A 106 23.50 -20.81 -3.43
CA ARG A 106 24.09 -19.70 -4.22
C ARG A 106 24.52 -18.54 -3.34
N CYS A 107 23.75 -18.19 -2.30
CA CYS A 107 24.14 -17.18 -1.31
C CYS A 107 25.41 -17.60 -0.57
N ARG A 108 25.48 -18.86 -0.11
CA ARG A 108 26.66 -19.42 0.58
C ARG A 108 27.92 -19.41 -0.28
N LEU A 109 27.79 -19.60 -1.59
CA LEU A 109 28.89 -19.55 -2.55
C LEU A 109 29.26 -18.12 -3.00
N GLY A 110 28.65 -17.07 -2.43
CA GLY A 110 28.88 -15.67 -2.84
C GLY A 110 28.42 -15.34 -4.27
N LYS A 111 27.51 -16.15 -4.84
CA LYS A 111 27.01 -15.98 -6.21
C LYS A 111 25.77 -15.09 -6.30
N VAL A 112 25.31 -14.52 -5.20
CA VAL A 112 24.15 -13.62 -5.11
C VAL A 112 24.62 -12.25 -4.68
N LYS A 113 24.13 -11.22 -5.34
CA LYS A 113 24.45 -9.83 -5.01
C LYS A 113 23.35 -9.19 -4.16
N MET A 114 22.11 -9.46 -4.53
CA MET A 114 20.93 -9.00 -3.78
C MET A 114 19.97 -10.16 -3.52
N LEU A 115 19.55 -10.30 -2.26
CA LEU A 115 18.57 -11.28 -1.83
C LEU A 115 17.36 -10.56 -1.26
N TYR A 116 16.23 -10.68 -1.95
CA TYR A 116 14.94 -10.18 -1.48
C TYR A 116 14.29 -11.23 -0.59
N VAL A 117 13.85 -10.81 0.59
CA VAL A 117 13.22 -11.70 1.58
C VAL A 117 11.94 -11.10 2.12
N SER A 118 10.95 -11.96 2.37
CA SER A 118 9.77 -11.54 3.13
C SER A 118 10.09 -11.50 4.63
N PRO A 119 9.47 -10.61 5.41
CA PRO A 119 9.74 -10.49 6.84
C PRO A 119 9.39 -11.78 7.62
N GLU A 120 8.45 -12.58 7.12
CA GLU A 120 8.06 -13.87 7.71
C GLU A 120 9.21 -14.89 7.66
N ARG A 121 10.12 -14.79 6.68
CA ARG A 121 11.31 -15.66 6.60
C ARG A 121 12.25 -15.48 7.77
N LEU A 122 12.26 -14.30 8.38
CA LEU A 122 13.08 -14.01 9.57
C LEU A 122 12.60 -14.74 10.85
N GLN A 123 11.48 -15.45 10.79
CA GLN A 123 11.00 -16.33 11.87
C GLN A 123 11.55 -17.75 11.75
N SER A 124 12.12 -18.14 10.61
CA SER A 124 12.66 -19.48 10.38
C SER A 124 14.05 -19.61 10.99
N GLU A 125 14.21 -20.49 11.99
CA GLU A 125 15.50 -20.78 12.63
C GLU A 125 16.54 -21.23 11.61
N THR A 126 16.18 -22.15 10.70
CA THR A 126 17.07 -22.61 9.63
C THR A 126 17.53 -21.47 8.71
N PHE A 127 16.66 -20.49 8.44
CA PHE A 127 17.05 -19.33 7.66
C PHE A 127 18.04 -18.44 8.43
N ILE A 128 17.80 -18.22 9.73
CA ILE A 128 18.69 -17.46 10.61
C ILE A 128 20.05 -18.12 10.74
N GLU A 129 20.11 -19.45 10.84
CA GLU A 129 21.37 -20.20 10.85
C GLU A 129 22.16 -20.03 9.55
N ASN A 130 21.49 -20.10 8.40
CA ASN A 130 22.12 -19.86 7.11
C ASN A 130 22.66 -18.43 6.99
N LEU A 131 21.90 -17.43 7.47
CA LEU A 131 22.35 -16.03 7.46
C LEU A 131 23.69 -15.80 8.16
N ARG A 132 23.96 -16.51 9.25
CA ARG A 132 25.25 -16.40 10.00
C ARG A 132 26.46 -16.79 9.18
N ALA A 133 26.27 -17.62 8.14
CA ALA A 133 27.35 -18.10 7.27
C ALA A 133 27.54 -17.22 6.03
N TRP A 134 26.71 -16.17 5.83
CA TRP A 134 26.78 -15.32 4.65
C TRP A 134 27.51 -14.02 4.95
N ASP A 135 28.26 -13.54 3.96
CA ASP A 135 28.94 -12.24 4.01
C ASP A 135 27.97 -11.13 3.65
N VAL A 136 27.24 -10.61 4.65
CA VAL A 136 26.24 -9.56 4.49
C VAL A 136 26.88 -8.19 4.64
N SER A 137 26.73 -7.33 3.64
CA SER A 137 27.33 -5.99 3.60
C SER A 137 26.31 -4.84 3.73
N LEU A 138 25.04 -5.07 3.47
CA LEU A 138 23.98 -4.07 3.59
C LEU A 138 22.65 -4.73 3.92
N ILE A 139 21.89 -4.13 4.83
CA ILE A 139 20.50 -4.48 5.12
C ILE A 139 19.59 -3.34 4.64
N VAL A 140 18.65 -3.66 3.76
CA VAL A 140 17.67 -2.72 3.23
C VAL A 140 16.28 -3.10 3.73
N VAL A 141 15.56 -2.13 4.26
CA VAL A 141 14.16 -2.28 4.69
C VAL A 141 13.30 -1.41 3.78
N ASP A 142 12.71 -2.03 2.77
CA ASP A 142 11.78 -1.35 1.87
C ASP A 142 10.38 -1.32 2.50
N GLU A 143 9.59 -0.30 2.16
CA GLU A 143 8.30 0.03 2.79
C GLU A 143 8.41 0.01 4.34
N ALA A 144 9.47 0.66 4.86
CA ALA A 144 9.83 0.63 6.28
C ALA A 144 8.71 1.10 7.23
N HIS A 145 7.72 1.85 6.72
CA HIS A 145 6.54 2.24 7.51
C HIS A 145 5.76 1.03 8.07
N CYS A 146 5.93 -0.16 7.47
CA CYS A 146 5.31 -1.39 7.96
C CYS A 146 5.82 -1.85 9.35
N ILE A 147 6.98 -1.35 9.81
CA ILE A 147 7.52 -1.70 11.14
C ILE A 147 6.87 -0.88 12.25
N SER A 148 6.34 0.29 11.93
CA SER A 148 5.76 1.20 12.92
C SER A 148 4.31 0.85 13.25
N GLN A 149 4.01 0.72 14.53
CA GLN A 149 2.64 0.51 15.00
C GLN A 149 1.76 1.75 14.73
N TRP A 150 2.37 2.90 14.57
CA TRP A 150 1.72 4.18 14.24
C TRP A 150 1.50 4.35 12.74
N GLY A 151 2.13 3.49 11.91
CA GLY A 151 1.94 3.46 10.46
C GLY A 151 0.55 2.96 10.04
N TYR A 152 0.14 3.29 8.84
CA TYR A 152 -1.17 2.89 8.30
C TYR A 152 -1.23 1.41 7.86
N ASP A 153 -0.09 0.78 7.53
CA ASP A 153 0.05 -0.64 7.13
C ASP A 153 1.03 -1.38 8.06
N PHE A 154 0.77 -1.34 9.38
CA PHE A 154 1.60 -2.05 10.34
C PHE A 154 1.55 -3.56 10.14
N ARG A 155 2.73 -4.19 10.07
CA ARG A 155 2.90 -5.64 9.94
C ARG A 155 3.78 -6.18 11.06
N PRO A 156 3.22 -6.99 11.99
CA PRO A 156 3.98 -7.54 13.12
C PRO A 156 5.25 -8.29 12.72
N SER A 157 5.24 -8.94 11.53
CA SER A 157 6.41 -9.65 11.00
C SER A 157 7.62 -8.74 10.78
N TYR A 158 7.41 -7.44 10.50
CA TYR A 158 8.49 -6.45 10.37
C TYR A 158 9.28 -6.24 11.67
N LEU A 159 8.69 -6.44 12.83
CA LEU A 159 9.41 -6.35 14.11
C LEU A 159 10.53 -7.40 14.22
N LYS A 160 10.46 -8.48 13.45
CA LYS A 160 11.52 -9.50 13.40
C LYS A 160 12.79 -9.04 12.68
N ILE A 161 12.75 -7.91 11.95
CA ILE A 161 13.93 -7.32 11.31
C ILE A 161 15.00 -6.96 12.34
N LYS A 162 14.63 -6.67 13.60
CA LYS A 162 15.59 -6.53 14.72
C LYS A 162 16.56 -7.71 14.85
N THR A 163 16.15 -8.90 14.45
CA THR A 163 17.03 -10.09 14.47
C THR A 163 18.23 -9.91 13.56
N LEU A 164 18.06 -9.25 12.40
CA LEU A 164 19.16 -8.94 11.49
C LEU A 164 20.17 -7.99 12.14
N ARG A 165 19.71 -6.96 12.86
CA ARG A 165 20.59 -6.04 13.58
C ARG A 165 21.43 -6.78 14.63
N LYS A 166 20.83 -7.72 15.37
CA LYS A 166 21.53 -8.53 16.38
C LYS A 166 22.57 -9.48 15.76
N LEU A 167 22.26 -10.03 14.58
CA LEU A 167 23.19 -10.92 13.85
C LEU A 167 24.33 -10.16 13.21
N PHE A 168 24.08 -8.95 12.72
CA PHE A 168 25.01 -8.12 11.96
C PHE A 168 25.14 -6.71 12.56
N PRO A 169 25.68 -6.57 13.78
CA PRO A 169 25.70 -5.27 14.46
C PRO A 169 26.54 -4.21 13.77
N ALA A 170 27.54 -4.63 12.98
CA ALA A 170 28.42 -3.73 12.23
C ALA A 170 27.86 -3.33 10.84
N VAL A 171 26.88 -4.07 10.31
CA VAL A 171 26.30 -3.81 8.99
C VAL A 171 25.31 -2.66 9.10
N ASN A 172 25.39 -1.68 8.20
CA ASN A 172 24.46 -0.57 8.17
C ASN A 172 23.08 -0.96 7.61
N VAL A 173 22.07 -0.20 8.04
CA VAL A 173 20.68 -0.37 7.63
C VAL A 173 20.24 0.84 6.82
N LEU A 174 19.66 0.59 5.65
CA LEU A 174 18.95 1.58 4.86
C LEU A 174 17.44 1.32 4.94
N ALA A 175 16.71 2.23 5.59
CA ALA A 175 15.25 2.18 5.65
C ALA A 175 14.64 3.15 4.64
N LEU A 176 13.73 2.65 3.81
CA LEU A 176 13.09 3.42 2.74
C LEU A 176 11.57 3.37 2.86
N THR A 177 10.94 4.52 2.71
CA THR A 177 9.47 4.60 2.60
C THR A 177 9.05 5.84 1.80
N ALA A 178 7.82 5.82 1.27
CA ALA A 178 7.23 6.95 0.55
C ALA A 178 6.24 7.76 1.38
N SER A 179 5.77 7.23 2.51
CA SER A 179 4.61 7.77 3.24
C SER A 179 4.78 7.57 4.74
N ALA A 180 5.60 8.41 5.36
CA ALA A 180 5.77 8.44 6.82
C ALA A 180 5.64 9.87 7.33
N THR A 181 4.85 10.05 8.39
CA THR A 181 4.87 11.30 9.18
C THR A 181 6.16 11.36 9.99
N PRO A 182 6.54 12.53 10.55
CA PRO A 182 7.72 12.63 11.40
C PRO A 182 7.74 11.61 12.54
N GLU A 183 6.60 11.42 13.22
CA GLU A 183 6.48 10.46 14.32
C GLU A 183 6.70 9.01 13.84
N VAL A 184 6.16 8.65 12.68
CA VAL A 184 6.37 7.33 12.08
C VAL A 184 7.82 7.11 11.68
N ALA A 185 8.47 8.14 11.12
CA ALA A 185 9.88 8.07 10.75
C ALA A 185 10.79 7.86 11.96
N ASP A 186 10.53 8.56 13.06
CA ASP A 186 11.29 8.44 14.29
C ASP A 186 11.08 7.07 14.95
N ASP A 187 9.84 6.54 14.92
CA ASP A 187 9.56 5.16 15.39
C ASP A 187 10.25 4.10 14.52
N ILE A 188 10.29 4.27 13.20
CA ILE A 188 11.04 3.36 12.30
C ILE A 188 12.50 3.26 12.72
N MET A 189 13.17 4.40 12.91
CA MET A 189 14.58 4.44 13.30
C MET A 189 14.80 3.79 14.68
N ALA A 190 13.90 4.02 15.63
CA ALA A 190 13.93 3.40 16.95
C ALA A 190 13.71 1.88 16.87
N GLN A 191 12.71 1.40 16.11
CA GLN A 191 12.43 -0.01 15.93
C GLN A 191 13.55 -0.76 15.21
N LEU A 192 14.27 -0.13 14.31
CA LEU A 192 15.42 -0.68 13.60
C LEU A 192 16.75 -0.53 14.36
N GLU A 193 16.72 0.07 15.55
CA GLU A 193 17.88 0.28 16.42
C GLU A 193 19.03 0.97 15.64
N PHE A 194 18.74 2.12 15.01
CA PHE A 194 19.74 2.88 14.27
C PHE A 194 20.90 3.28 15.17
N ARG A 195 22.13 3.09 14.66
CA ARG A 195 23.37 3.42 15.41
C ARG A 195 23.58 4.94 15.48
N PRO A 196 24.29 5.43 16.50
CA PRO A 196 24.69 6.84 16.55
C PRO A 196 25.40 7.28 15.27
N GLY A 197 25.06 8.47 14.76
CA GLY A 197 25.59 9.00 13.50
C GLY A 197 24.70 8.71 12.29
N TRP A 198 23.52 8.10 12.49
CA TRP A 198 22.54 7.89 11.43
C TRP A 198 22.19 9.17 10.67
N GLN A 199 21.79 9.02 9.42
CA GLN A 199 21.38 10.12 8.55
C GLN A 199 19.91 9.97 8.12
N LYS A 200 19.20 11.10 7.98
CA LYS A 200 17.80 11.15 7.52
C LYS A 200 17.66 12.10 6.34
N TYR A 201 17.21 11.59 5.22
CA TYR A 201 16.98 12.35 4.01
C TYR A 201 15.49 12.37 3.70
N VAL A 202 14.93 13.56 3.55
CA VAL A 202 13.51 13.76 3.29
C VAL A 202 13.36 14.59 2.02
N LYS A 203 12.78 13.99 0.99
CA LYS A 203 12.38 14.71 -0.23
C LYS A 203 10.98 15.26 -0.02
N SER A 204 10.76 16.49 -0.43
CA SER A 204 9.43 17.09 -0.34
C SER A 204 8.34 16.22 -0.95
N PHE A 205 7.22 16.14 -0.24
CA PHE A 205 6.01 15.44 -0.69
C PHE A 205 5.25 16.21 -1.77
N ASN A 206 5.71 17.41 -2.12
CA ASN A 206 5.10 18.20 -3.19
C ASN A 206 5.33 17.56 -4.57
N ARG A 207 4.23 17.35 -5.30
CA ARG A 207 4.21 16.84 -6.66
C ARG A 207 3.60 17.91 -7.57
N SER A 208 4.44 18.82 -8.10
CA SER A 208 4.01 19.99 -8.89
C SER A 208 3.21 19.62 -10.15
N ASN A 209 3.45 18.44 -10.72
CA ASN A 209 2.74 17.93 -11.89
C ASN A 209 1.44 17.19 -11.57
N LEU A 210 1.10 16.99 -10.28
CA LEU A 210 -0.09 16.26 -9.86
C LEU A 210 -1.11 17.21 -9.23
N SER A 211 -2.25 17.39 -9.89
CA SER A 211 -3.35 18.21 -9.40
C SER A 211 -4.30 17.40 -8.54
N TYR A 212 -4.44 17.76 -7.27
CA TYR A 212 -5.37 17.12 -6.33
C TYR A 212 -6.74 17.79 -6.44
N ILE A 213 -7.78 17.01 -6.74
CA ILE A 213 -9.13 17.50 -7.01
C ILE A 213 -10.15 16.71 -6.21
N VAL A 214 -11.01 17.39 -5.48
CA VAL A 214 -12.17 16.79 -4.85
C VAL A 214 -13.43 17.19 -5.64
N ARG A 215 -14.26 16.19 -5.97
CA ARG A 215 -15.58 16.38 -6.56
C ARG A 215 -16.63 15.86 -5.60
N TYR A 216 -17.58 16.68 -5.28
CA TYR A 216 -18.66 16.35 -4.38
C TYR A 216 -19.93 16.09 -5.19
N ASP A 217 -20.36 14.84 -5.23
CA ASP A 217 -21.55 14.41 -5.97
C ASP A 217 -22.10 13.11 -5.38
N ASP A 218 -23.41 13.06 -5.13
CA ASP A 218 -24.09 11.86 -4.67
C ASP A 218 -24.26 10.82 -5.80
N PHE A 219 -24.17 11.24 -7.08
CA PHE A 219 -24.16 10.39 -8.26
C PHE A 219 -22.72 10.13 -8.75
N LYS A 220 -21.96 9.41 -7.96
CA LYS A 220 -20.52 9.18 -8.17
C LYS A 220 -20.19 8.57 -9.54
N GLU A 221 -21.02 7.66 -10.05
CA GLU A 221 -20.83 6.98 -11.34
C GLU A 221 -20.81 7.99 -12.49
N ARG A 222 -21.76 8.92 -12.51
CA ARG A 222 -21.84 9.98 -13.51
C ARG A 222 -20.61 10.89 -13.47
N THR A 223 -20.16 11.23 -12.26
CA THR A 223 -18.98 12.07 -12.09
C THR A 223 -17.71 11.31 -12.47
N LEU A 224 -17.61 10.00 -12.22
CA LEU A 224 -16.51 9.14 -12.67
C LEU A 224 -16.41 9.15 -14.21
N VAL A 225 -17.50 8.87 -14.92
CA VAL A 225 -17.55 8.87 -16.40
C VAL A 225 -17.12 10.23 -16.95
N ARG A 226 -17.65 11.33 -16.39
CA ARG A 226 -17.28 12.69 -16.80
C ARG A 226 -15.80 12.99 -16.57
N ALA A 227 -15.24 12.60 -15.42
CA ALA A 227 -13.83 12.79 -15.09
C ALA A 227 -12.92 12.02 -16.06
N LEU A 228 -13.25 10.75 -16.35
CA LEU A 228 -12.48 9.93 -17.28
C LEU A 228 -12.59 10.39 -18.74
N LYS A 229 -13.77 10.87 -19.18
CA LYS A 229 -13.92 11.49 -20.50
C LYS A 229 -13.16 12.81 -20.62
N GLY A 230 -13.04 13.57 -19.53
CA GLY A 230 -12.32 14.86 -19.48
C GLY A 230 -10.81 14.76 -19.37
N VAL A 231 -10.27 13.61 -18.95
CA VAL A 231 -8.83 13.36 -18.81
C VAL A 231 -8.45 12.17 -19.68
N PRO A 232 -7.97 12.40 -20.91
CA PRO A 232 -7.52 11.32 -21.80
C PRO A 232 -6.27 10.63 -21.25
N GLY A 233 -6.00 9.39 -21.72
CA GLY A 233 -4.86 8.57 -21.32
C GLY A 233 -5.21 7.55 -20.23
N THR A 234 -4.19 6.83 -19.79
CA THR A 234 -4.31 5.72 -18.85
C THR A 234 -4.78 6.19 -17.47
N ALA A 235 -5.66 5.44 -16.84
CA ALA A 235 -6.21 5.78 -15.52
C ALA A 235 -6.32 4.57 -14.60
N ILE A 236 -6.35 4.87 -13.28
CA ILE A 236 -6.66 3.92 -12.22
C ILE A 236 -7.86 4.44 -11.45
N VAL A 237 -8.81 3.56 -11.12
CA VAL A 237 -9.96 3.87 -10.27
C VAL A 237 -9.92 2.98 -9.04
N TYR A 238 -9.75 3.58 -7.86
CA TYR A 238 -9.72 2.85 -6.61
C TYR A 238 -11.08 2.71 -5.96
N VAL A 239 -11.42 1.48 -5.60
CA VAL A 239 -12.61 1.10 -4.86
C VAL A 239 -12.26 0.14 -3.71
N ARG A 240 -13.15 -0.03 -2.75
CA ARG A 240 -12.91 -0.86 -1.56
C ARG A 240 -13.43 -2.30 -1.69
N SER A 241 -14.31 -2.58 -2.63
CA SER A 241 -15.00 -3.87 -2.75
C SER A 241 -14.61 -4.60 -4.03
N ARG A 242 -14.29 -5.90 -3.92
CA ARG A 242 -14.02 -6.79 -5.07
C ARG A 242 -15.19 -6.79 -6.05
N ARG A 243 -16.42 -6.86 -5.53
CA ARG A 243 -17.64 -6.80 -6.32
C ARG A 243 -17.75 -5.46 -7.09
N ARG A 244 -17.50 -4.34 -6.39
CA ARG A 244 -17.55 -3.00 -6.99
C ARG A 244 -16.50 -2.79 -8.10
N CYS A 245 -15.32 -3.42 -7.98
CA CYS A 245 -14.31 -3.39 -9.05
C CYS A 245 -14.90 -3.85 -10.38
N ARG A 246 -15.57 -5.00 -10.36
CA ARG A 246 -16.17 -5.61 -11.54
C ARG A 246 -17.35 -4.78 -12.06
N GLU A 247 -18.28 -4.42 -11.19
CA GLU A 247 -19.47 -3.64 -11.55
C GLU A 247 -19.13 -2.32 -12.24
N LEU A 248 -18.12 -1.58 -11.70
CA LEU A 248 -17.70 -0.32 -12.31
C LEU A 248 -16.93 -0.51 -13.61
N ALA A 249 -16.10 -1.55 -13.73
CA ALA A 249 -15.43 -1.83 -15.00
C ALA A 249 -16.44 -2.14 -16.10
N GLU A 250 -17.42 -3.01 -15.85
CA GLU A 250 -18.51 -3.33 -16.77
C GLU A 250 -19.37 -2.08 -17.13
N MET A 251 -19.61 -1.20 -16.17
CA MET A 251 -20.31 0.07 -16.39
C MET A 251 -19.50 1.00 -17.30
N LEU A 252 -18.19 1.13 -17.08
CA LEU A 252 -17.32 1.97 -17.90
C LEU A 252 -17.23 1.45 -19.34
N GLU A 253 -17.19 0.14 -19.55
CA GLU A 253 -17.22 -0.45 -20.90
C GLU A 253 -18.52 -0.14 -21.64
N LYS A 254 -19.67 -0.18 -20.95
CA LYS A 254 -20.97 0.22 -21.51
C LYS A 254 -21.01 1.72 -21.89
N GLU A 255 -20.24 2.55 -21.20
CA GLU A 255 -20.08 3.98 -21.49
C GLU A 255 -19.03 4.27 -22.59
N GLY A 256 -18.47 3.22 -23.23
CA GLY A 256 -17.47 3.31 -24.28
C GLY A 256 -16.05 3.62 -23.77
N ILE A 257 -15.78 3.37 -22.51
CA ILE A 257 -14.45 3.53 -21.89
C ILE A 257 -13.85 2.16 -21.65
N SER A 258 -12.75 1.81 -22.37
CA SER A 258 -12.05 0.54 -22.18
C SER A 258 -11.57 0.39 -20.75
N ALA A 259 -12.07 -0.62 -20.04
CA ALA A 259 -11.81 -0.83 -18.63
C ALA A 259 -11.62 -2.31 -18.28
N SER A 260 -10.80 -2.59 -17.28
CA SER A 260 -10.65 -3.90 -16.66
C SER A 260 -10.66 -3.75 -15.15
N TYR A 261 -10.70 -4.85 -14.41
CA TYR A 261 -10.71 -4.82 -12.97
C TYR A 261 -9.61 -5.70 -12.35
N TYR A 262 -9.16 -5.30 -11.13
CA TYR A 262 -8.09 -6.00 -10.43
C TYR A 262 -8.35 -6.05 -8.91
N HIS A 263 -8.26 -7.23 -8.31
CA HIS A 263 -8.35 -7.40 -6.86
C HIS A 263 -7.60 -8.65 -6.38
N ALA A 264 -7.34 -8.76 -5.09
CA ALA A 264 -6.57 -9.86 -4.51
C ALA A 264 -7.16 -11.25 -4.77
N GLY A 265 -8.48 -11.37 -4.91
CA GLY A 265 -9.18 -12.64 -5.15
C GLY A 265 -9.17 -13.14 -6.60
N LEU A 266 -8.46 -12.50 -7.54
CA LEU A 266 -8.23 -13.04 -8.89
C LEU A 266 -7.13 -14.10 -8.87
N ASP A 267 -7.20 -15.05 -9.79
CA ASP A 267 -6.12 -16.01 -9.99
C ASP A 267 -4.82 -15.33 -10.44
N PRO A 268 -3.64 -15.92 -10.13
CA PRO A 268 -2.36 -15.33 -10.50
C PRO A 268 -2.20 -15.06 -12.00
N GLN A 269 -2.75 -15.94 -12.85
CA GLN A 269 -2.72 -15.77 -14.30
C GLN A 269 -3.58 -14.59 -14.74
N ASP A 270 -4.84 -14.52 -14.26
CA ASP A 270 -5.75 -13.40 -14.55
C ASP A 270 -5.16 -12.06 -14.11
N LYS A 271 -4.49 -12.04 -12.94
CA LYS A 271 -3.80 -10.85 -12.44
C LYS A 271 -2.73 -10.38 -13.42
N ALA A 272 -1.89 -11.30 -13.90
CA ALA A 272 -0.81 -11.00 -14.83
C ALA A 272 -1.35 -10.51 -16.18
N GLU A 273 -2.34 -11.20 -16.74
CA GLU A 273 -2.95 -10.84 -18.03
C GLU A 273 -3.58 -9.45 -17.99
N ARG A 274 -4.40 -9.15 -16.98
CA ARG A 274 -5.06 -7.83 -16.84
C ARG A 274 -4.06 -6.71 -16.60
N GLN A 275 -3.05 -6.96 -15.78
CA GLN A 275 -1.98 -6.00 -15.51
C GLN A 275 -1.18 -5.71 -16.79
N ASN A 276 -0.84 -6.73 -17.58
CA ASN A 276 -0.11 -6.58 -18.84
C ASN A 276 -0.93 -5.85 -19.89
N ALA A 277 -2.22 -6.17 -20.04
CA ALA A 277 -3.12 -5.47 -20.94
C ALA A 277 -3.22 -3.97 -20.61
N TRP A 278 -3.24 -3.62 -19.31
CA TRP A 278 -3.25 -2.22 -18.90
C TRP A 278 -1.87 -1.55 -19.06
N LYS A 279 -0.77 -2.25 -18.79
CA LYS A 279 0.59 -1.72 -19.01
C LYS A 279 0.87 -1.43 -20.48
N SER A 280 0.34 -2.25 -21.39
CA SER A 280 0.50 -2.12 -22.85
C SER A 280 -0.57 -1.26 -23.54
N ASP A 281 -1.38 -0.51 -22.78
CA ASP A 281 -2.45 0.37 -23.26
C ASP A 281 -3.59 -0.31 -24.04
N GLN A 282 -3.67 -1.65 -24.03
CA GLN A 282 -4.81 -2.39 -24.55
C GLN A 282 -6.08 -2.12 -23.74
N VAL A 283 -5.90 -1.87 -22.44
CA VAL A 283 -6.95 -1.43 -21.52
C VAL A 283 -6.56 -0.07 -20.96
N ARG A 284 -7.47 0.92 -21.10
CA ARG A 284 -7.22 2.28 -20.65
C ARG A 284 -7.38 2.48 -19.15
N VAL A 285 -8.42 1.91 -18.55
CA VAL A 285 -8.80 2.13 -17.16
C VAL A 285 -8.70 0.84 -16.35
N MET A 286 -7.95 0.86 -15.25
CA MET A 286 -7.95 -0.22 -14.29
C MET A 286 -8.80 0.15 -13.08
N VAL A 287 -9.90 -0.55 -12.86
CA VAL A 287 -10.71 -0.43 -11.64
C VAL A 287 -10.21 -1.43 -10.61
N ALA A 288 -9.75 -0.97 -9.46
CA ALA A 288 -9.02 -1.85 -8.56
C ALA A 288 -9.26 -1.57 -7.07
N THR A 289 -9.02 -2.59 -6.25
CA THR A 289 -8.75 -2.40 -4.82
C THR A 289 -7.29 -2.00 -4.60
N ASN A 290 -6.90 -1.70 -3.36
CA ASN A 290 -5.51 -1.44 -2.96
C ASN A 290 -4.53 -2.60 -3.33
N ALA A 291 -5.04 -3.78 -3.71
CA ALA A 291 -4.22 -4.88 -4.23
C ALA A 291 -3.52 -4.52 -5.55
N PHE A 292 -4.09 -3.60 -6.33
CA PHE A 292 -3.46 -3.01 -7.52
C PHE A 292 -2.68 -1.78 -7.10
N GLY A 293 -1.51 -2.01 -6.57
CA GLY A 293 -0.82 -0.90 -5.95
C GLY A 293 0.70 -1.07 -5.95
N MET A 294 1.24 -1.61 -4.87
CA MET A 294 2.68 -1.75 -4.69
C MET A 294 3.29 -2.56 -5.85
N GLY A 295 4.39 -2.07 -6.43
CA GLY A 295 5.07 -2.70 -7.57
C GLY A 295 4.60 -2.27 -8.96
N ILE A 296 3.54 -1.48 -9.09
CA ILE A 296 3.11 -0.99 -10.41
C ILE A 296 3.97 0.21 -10.80
N ASP A 297 4.70 0.04 -11.89
CA ASP A 297 5.52 1.07 -12.49
C ASP A 297 5.09 1.34 -13.94
N LYS A 298 4.09 2.22 -14.10
CA LYS A 298 3.66 2.79 -15.38
C LYS A 298 3.81 4.31 -15.29
N PRO A 299 4.63 4.93 -16.14
CA PRO A 299 5.00 6.34 -15.98
C PRO A 299 3.87 7.31 -16.36
N ASP A 300 3.03 6.94 -17.30
CA ASP A 300 2.10 7.79 -18.03
C ASP A 300 0.64 7.71 -17.55
N VAL A 301 0.41 7.39 -16.29
CA VAL A 301 -0.94 7.42 -15.70
C VAL A 301 -1.42 8.86 -15.57
N ARG A 302 -2.49 9.21 -16.31
CA ARG A 302 -3.01 10.59 -16.35
C ARG A 302 -4.03 10.89 -15.27
N ALA A 303 -4.79 9.89 -14.83
CA ALA A 303 -5.75 10.07 -13.75
C ALA A 303 -5.69 8.92 -12.73
N VAL A 304 -5.71 9.28 -11.45
CA VAL A 304 -5.97 8.35 -10.34
C VAL A 304 -7.23 8.82 -9.65
N VAL A 305 -8.28 8.01 -9.72
CA VAL A 305 -9.60 8.36 -9.20
C VAL A 305 -9.91 7.52 -7.97
N HIS A 306 -10.19 8.15 -6.84
CA HIS A 306 -10.71 7.49 -5.64
C HIS A 306 -12.23 7.57 -5.65
N PHE A 307 -12.86 6.48 -6.07
CA PHE A 307 -14.32 6.36 -6.04
C PHE A 307 -14.82 6.11 -4.62
N ASP A 308 -14.12 5.28 -3.86
CA ASP A 308 -14.30 5.12 -2.42
C ASP A 308 -13.15 5.81 -1.69
N LEU A 309 -13.47 6.50 -0.59
CA LEU A 309 -12.45 7.23 0.18
C LEU A 309 -11.45 6.25 0.84
N PRO A 310 -10.14 6.53 0.77
CA PRO A 310 -9.15 5.88 1.63
C PRO A 310 -9.38 6.22 3.11
N THR A 311 -8.78 5.46 4.02
CA THR A 311 -8.91 5.68 5.46
C THR A 311 -7.88 6.63 6.02
N SER A 312 -6.86 6.97 5.24
CA SER A 312 -5.77 7.84 5.67
C SER A 312 -5.18 8.63 4.49
N LEU A 313 -4.48 9.71 4.79
CA LEU A 313 -3.77 10.51 3.80
C LEU A 313 -2.52 9.81 3.27
N GLU A 314 -1.91 8.93 4.04
CA GLU A 314 -0.79 8.10 3.59
C GLU A 314 -1.23 7.13 2.49
N GLU A 315 -2.34 6.41 2.71
CA GLU A 315 -2.93 5.53 1.70
C GLU A 315 -3.30 6.32 0.44
N TYR A 316 -3.99 7.45 0.63
CA TYR A 316 -4.34 8.35 -0.48
C TYR A 316 -3.11 8.83 -1.25
N TYR A 317 -2.08 9.31 -0.55
CA TYR A 317 -0.86 9.83 -1.18
C TYR A 317 -0.09 8.75 -1.95
N GLN A 318 -0.02 7.55 -1.40
CA GLN A 318 0.64 6.42 -2.04
C GLN A 318 -0.09 5.97 -3.32
N GLU A 319 -1.43 5.95 -3.30
CA GLU A 319 -2.26 5.61 -4.45
C GLU A 319 -2.26 6.74 -5.49
N ALA A 320 -2.50 7.98 -5.09
CA ALA A 320 -2.46 9.16 -5.95
C ALA A 320 -1.10 9.37 -6.62
N GLY A 321 -0.01 9.07 -5.90
CA GLY A 321 1.37 9.18 -6.37
C GLY A 321 1.74 8.28 -7.55
N ARG A 322 0.83 7.41 -8.00
CA ARG A 322 0.97 6.62 -9.25
C ARG A 322 0.76 7.47 -10.49
N GLY A 323 0.04 8.59 -10.36
CA GLY A 323 -0.17 9.54 -11.45
C GLY A 323 1.10 10.30 -11.81
N GLY A 324 1.34 10.48 -13.11
CA GLY A 324 2.36 11.39 -13.65
C GLY A 324 3.79 11.12 -13.22
N ARG A 325 4.24 9.88 -13.20
CA ARG A 325 5.64 9.55 -12.86
C ARG A 325 6.64 10.01 -13.93
N ASP A 326 6.16 10.27 -15.13
CA ASP A 326 6.90 10.87 -16.25
C ASP A 326 7.08 12.40 -16.12
N GLY A 327 6.52 13.02 -15.07
CA GLY A 327 6.58 14.46 -14.85
C GLY A 327 5.51 15.27 -15.60
N LEU A 328 4.71 14.63 -16.44
CA LEU A 328 3.65 15.31 -17.17
C LEU A 328 2.40 15.56 -16.30
N PRO A 329 1.58 16.58 -16.63
CA PRO A 329 0.38 16.92 -15.89
C PRO A 329 -0.55 15.72 -15.70
N SER A 330 -0.97 15.49 -14.46
CA SER A 330 -1.84 14.38 -14.07
C SER A 330 -2.77 14.79 -12.93
N TYR A 331 -3.80 14.00 -12.70
CA TYR A 331 -4.86 14.34 -11.78
C TYR A 331 -5.10 13.23 -10.76
N ALA A 332 -5.14 13.60 -9.48
CA ALA A 332 -5.62 12.77 -8.39
C ALA A 332 -7.01 13.26 -7.98
N ILE A 333 -8.03 12.48 -8.33
CA ILE A 333 -9.43 12.89 -8.19
C ILE A 333 -10.09 12.07 -7.10
N VAL A 334 -10.66 12.73 -6.11
CA VAL A 334 -11.54 12.10 -5.11
C VAL A 334 -12.98 12.42 -5.47
N ILE A 335 -13.83 11.39 -5.55
CA ILE A 335 -15.27 11.56 -5.73
C ILE A 335 -15.94 11.28 -4.38
N ALA A 336 -16.38 12.33 -3.71
CA ALA A 336 -16.99 12.27 -2.39
C ALA A 336 -18.51 12.46 -2.45
N SER A 337 -19.23 11.83 -1.55
CA SER A 337 -20.68 11.97 -1.37
C SER A 337 -21.04 12.24 0.10
N ARG A 338 -22.31 12.54 0.38
CA ARG A 338 -22.81 12.75 1.75
C ARG A 338 -22.61 11.52 2.63
N SER A 339 -22.79 10.33 2.06
CA SER A 339 -22.68 9.06 2.80
C SER A 339 -21.26 8.73 3.23
N ASP A 340 -20.23 9.29 2.60
CA ASP A 340 -18.83 8.94 2.87
C ASP A 340 -18.38 9.32 4.29
N LYS A 341 -18.93 10.39 4.88
CA LYS A 341 -18.67 10.75 6.28
C LYS A 341 -19.08 9.63 7.25
N ALA A 342 -20.29 9.11 7.04
CA ALA A 342 -20.82 8.01 7.85
C ALA A 342 -20.05 6.71 7.60
N LEU A 343 -19.66 6.44 6.34
CA LEU A 343 -18.84 5.27 5.98
C LEU A 343 -17.47 5.29 6.64
N LEU A 344 -16.79 6.45 6.71
CA LEU A 344 -15.51 6.59 7.40
C LEU A 344 -15.66 6.34 8.91
N ALA A 345 -16.71 6.88 9.55
CA ALA A 345 -17.00 6.63 10.96
C ALA A 345 -17.30 5.13 11.22
N LYS A 346 -18.09 4.51 10.34
CA LYS A 346 -18.39 3.08 10.42
C LYS A 346 -17.12 2.24 10.32
N ARG A 347 -16.16 2.58 9.45
CA ARG A 347 -14.90 1.84 9.32
C ARG A 347 -14.09 1.83 10.62
N LEU A 348 -14.10 2.93 11.37
CA LEU A 348 -13.47 2.96 12.68
C LEU A 348 -14.15 2.03 13.68
N ALA A 349 -15.49 2.05 13.70
CA ALA A 349 -16.27 1.18 14.57
C ALA A 349 -16.11 -0.31 14.20
N ASP A 350 -16.10 -0.63 12.91
CA ASP A 350 -15.89 -1.99 12.41
C ASP A 350 -14.48 -2.52 12.71
N ALA A 351 -13.46 -1.65 12.65
CA ALA A 351 -12.07 -2.02 12.93
C ALA A 351 -11.78 -2.18 14.43
N PHE A 352 -12.46 -1.40 15.27
CA PHE A 352 -12.32 -1.44 16.73
C PHE A 352 -13.72 -1.60 17.37
N PRO A 353 -14.30 -2.82 17.30
CA PRO A 353 -15.53 -3.13 18.02
C PRO A 353 -15.34 -2.90 19.52
N ASP A 354 -16.41 -2.66 20.26
CA ASP A 354 -16.33 -2.50 21.70
C ASP A 354 -15.75 -3.74 22.39
N LYS A 355 -15.14 -3.54 23.56
CA LYS A 355 -14.44 -4.62 24.28
C LYS A 355 -15.36 -5.77 24.65
N ASP A 356 -16.64 -5.50 24.91
CA ASP A 356 -17.61 -6.54 25.28
C ASP A 356 -17.95 -7.40 24.04
N TYR A 357 -18.01 -6.79 22.86
CA TYR A 357 -18.14 -7.55 21.61
C TYR A 357 -16.91 -8.45 21.38
N ILE A 358 -15.69 -7.95 21.60
CA ILE A 358 -14.46 -8.74 21.46
C ILE A 358 -14.46 -9.93 22.44
N LYS A 359 -14.82 -9.70 23.69
CA LYS A 359 -14.98 -10.76 24.72
C LYS A 359 -15.99 -11.81 24.31
N ARG A 360 -17.13 -11.36 23.77
CA ARG A 360 -18.18 -12.25 23.23
C ARG A 360 -17.67 -13.09 22.07
N VAL A 361 -16.95 -12.50 21.12
CA VAL A 361 -16.37 -13.24 19.99
C VAL A 361 -15.39 -14.29 20.47
N TYR A 362 -14.53 -13.99 21.46
CA TYR A 362 -13.60 -14.92 22.05
C TYR A 362 -14.30 -16.10 22.74
N GLU A 363 -15.32 -15.81 23.55
CA GLU A 363 -16.12 -16.83 24.22
C GLU A 363 -16.81 -17.76 23.22
N GLN A 364 -17.46 -17.16 22.20
CA GLN A 364 -18.16 -17.90 21.16
C GLN A 364 -17.22 -18.73 20.29
N ALA A 365 -16.00 -18.27 20.03
CA ALA A 365 -14.99 -19.04 19.32
C ALA A 365 -14.57 -20.29 20.13
N GLY A 366 -14.35 -20.15 21.44
CA GLY A 366 -14.09 -21.28 22.31
C GLY A 366 -15.25 -22.27 22.39
N ASN A 367 -16.49 -21.77 22.40
CA ASN A 367 -17.69 -22.63 22.39
C ASN A 367 -17.89 -23.31 21.02
N PHE A 368 -17.57 -22.65 19.93
CA PHE A 368 -17.64 -23.20 18.57
C PHE A 368 -16.66 -24.37 18.38
N LEU A 369 -15.48 -24.27 18.98
CA LEU A 369 -14.42 -25.27 18.91
C LEU A 369 -14.46 -26.28 20.06
N GLU A 370 -15.46 -26.17 20.97
CA GLU A 370 -15.63 -27.05 22.14
C GLU A 370 -14.39 -27.08 23.06
N VAL A 371 -13.63 -25.98 23.13
CA VAL A 371 -12.47 -25.83 24.00
C VAL A 371 -12.93 -25.49 25.40
N ALA A 372 -12.61 -26.29 26.41
CA ALA A 372 -12.94 -25.99 27.80
C ALA A 372 -12.09 -24.82 28.36
N VAL A 373 -12.65 -24.03 29.30
CA VAL A 373 -11.89 -23.04 30.05
C VAL A 373 -10.70 -23.69 30.77
N GLY A 374 -9.54 -23.07 30.72
CA GLY A 374 -8.30 -23.60 31.25
C GLY A 374 -7.58 -24.60 30.34
N SER A 375 -8.11 -24.91 29.15
CA SER A 375 -7.52 -25.81 28.16
C SER A 375 -7.16 -25.11 26.85
N GLY A 376 -6.72 -25.87 25.87
CA GLY A 376 -6.45 -25.39 24.51
C GLY A 376 -5.04 -24.81 24.30
N TYR A 377 -4.24 -24.59 25.32
CA TYR A 377 -2.88 -24.06 25.17
C TYR A 377 -2.06 -24.87 24.17
N ASN A 378 -1.44 -24.17 23.24
CA ASN A 378 -0.59 -24.73 22.19
C ASN A 378 -1.32 -25.73 21.24
N GLN A 379 -2.65 -25.63 21.13
CA GLN A 379 -3.44 -26.46 20.25
C GLN A 379 -3.97 -25.67 19.06
N ILE A 380 -4.02 -26.33 17.89
CA ILE A 380 -4.50 -25.79 16.62
C ILE A 380 -5.86 -26.41 16.31
N TYR A 381 -6.82 -25.57 15.96
CA TYR A 381 -8.17 -25.97 15.58
C TYR A 381 -8.49 -25.48 14.18
N GLU A 382 -9.13 -26.33 13.37
CA GLU A 382 -9.73 -25.87 12.12
C GLU A 382 -10.90 -24.92 12.44
N PHE A 383 -10.94 -23.76 11.78
CA PHE A 383 -11.87 -22.71 12.11
C PHE A 383 -12.61 -22.19 10.87
N ASP A 384 -13.81 -22.72 10.61
CA ASP A 384 -14.67 -22.18 9.57
C ASP A 384 -15.26 -20.85 10.05
N PHE A 385 -14.61 -19.75 9.65
CA PHE A 385 -15.03 -18.41 10.03
C PHE A 385 -16.42 -18.04 9.50
N SER A 386 -16.80 -18.52 8.33
CA SER A 386 -18.12 -18.22 7.74
C SER A 386 -19.22 -18.91 8.51
N LEU A 387 -19.05 -20.21 8.81
CA LEU A 387 -19.96 -21.01 9.62
C LEU A 387 -20.05 -20.46 11.05
N PHE A 388 -18.91 -20.05 11.63
CA PHE A 388 -18.85 -19.40 12.95
C PHE A 388 -19.70 -18.15 12.99
N CYS A 389 -19.50 -17.22 12.03
CA CYS A 389 -20.28 -15.99 11.95
C CYS A 389 -21.79 -16.27 11.78
N GLN A 390 -22.14 -17.25 10.95
CA GLN A 390 -23.53 -17.64 10.73
C GLN A 390 -24.18 -18.22 11.99
N ARG A 391 -23.49 -19.16 12.66
CA ARG A 391 -23.99 -19.85 13.86
C ARG A 391 -24.28 -18.86 15.01
N PHE A 392 -23.41 -17.89 15.21
CA PHE A 392 -23.53 -16.91 16.30
C PHE A 392 -24.11 -15.55 15.87
N LYS A 393 -24.61 -15.44 14.63
CA LYS A 393 -25.20 -14.22 14.05
C LYS A 393 -24.28 -13.00 14.20
N LEU A 394 -22.99 -13.19 13.95
CA LEU A 394 -21.99 -12.13 14.02
C LEU A 394 -21.87 -11.39 12.68
N GLN A 395 -21.57 -10.10 12.75
CA GLN A 395 -21.18 -9.34 11.54
C GLN A 395 -19.75 -9.73 11.15
N PRO A 396 -19.50 -10.30 9.94
CA PRO A 396 -18.19 -10.86 9.57
C PRO A 396 -17.04 -9.86 9.70
N VAL A 397 -17.24 -8.60 9.30
CA VAL A 397 -16.19 -7.57 9.36
C VAL A 397 -15.78 -7.28 10.80
N MET A 398 -16.74 -7.10 11.70
CA MET A 398 -16.45 -6.83 13.12
C MET A 398 -15.87 -8.07 13.82
N ALA A 399 -16.38 -9.26 13.51
CA ALA A 399 -15.86 -10.52 14.06
C ALA A 399 -14.40 -10.76 13.63
N TYR A 400 -14.08 -10.49 12.37
CA TYR A 400 -12.73 -10.57 11.86
C TYR A 400 -11.78 -9.57 12.54
N SER A 401 -12.24 -8.34 12.74
CA SER A 401 -11.48 -7.33 13.49
C SER A 401 -11.25 -7.74 14.95
N ALA A 402 -12.26 -8.31 15.60
CA ALA A 402 -12.14 -8.84 16.95
C ALA A 402 -11.10 -9.97 17.03
N MET A 403 -11.12 -10.93 16.07
CA MET A 403 -10.12 -12.00 16.00
C MET A 403 -8.71 -11.46 15.82
N LYS A 404 -8.53 -10.44 14.97
CA LYS A 404 -7.22 -9.77 14.80
C LYS A 404 -6.74 -9.08 16.08
N LEU A 405 -7.63 -8.41 16.80
CA LEU A 405 -7.30 -7.76 18.07
C LEU A 405 -6.93 -8.80 19.15
N LEU A 406 -7.63 -9.92 19.21
CA LEU A 406 -7.31 -11.05 20.09
C LEU A 406 -5.95 -11.67 19.77
N THR A 407 -5.61 -11.78 18.47
CA THR A 407 -4.29 -12.24 18.00
C THR A 407 -3.20 -11.26 18.44
N GLN A 408 -3.42 -9.97 18.30
CA GLN A 408 -2.46 -8.95 18.71
C GLN A 408 -2.31 -8.84 20.25
N ALA A 409 -3.37 -9.16 20.98
CA ALA A 409 -3.35 -9.23 22.44
C ALA A 409 -2.68 -10.51 22.96
N GLY A 410 -2.39 -11.48 22.07
CA GLY A 410 -1.66 -12.70 22.41
C GLY A 410 -2.52 -13.80 23.04
N TYR A 411 -3.84 -13.80 22.85
CA TYR A 411 -4.74 -14.87 23.36
C TYR A 411 -4.87 -16.02 22.37
N VAL A 412 -4.97 -15.69 21.09
CA VAL A 412 -5.10 -16.65 20.00
C VAL A 412 -4.28 -16.17 18.81
N GLU A 413 -3.89 -17.07 17.94
CA GLU A 413 -3.38 -16.74 16.61
C GLU A 413 -4.42 -17.19 15.59
N TYR A 414 -5.05 -16.23 14.92
CA TYR A 414 -5.98 -16.48 13.83
C TYR A 414 -5.22 -16.37 12.51
N VAL A 415 -5.11 -17.50 11.82
CA VAL A 415 -4.46 -17.59 10.53
C VAL A 415 -5.54 -17.76 9.46
N ASP A 416 -5.71 -16.71 8.67
CA ASP A 416 -6.54 -16.75 7.48
C ASP A 416 -5.98 -17.76 6.48
N GLU A 417 -6.82 -18.25 5.58
CA GLU A 417 -6.53 -19.23 4.56
C GLU A 417 -5.05 -19.32 4.18
N ILE A 418 -4.38 -20.37 4.63
CA ILE A 418 -3.11 -20.73 4.05
C ILE A 418 -3.48 -21.33 2.69
N GLU A 419 -3.15 -20.68 1.58
CA GLU A 419 -3.09 -21.32 0.27
C GLU A 419 -2.00 -22.39 0.28
N SER A 420 -2.23 -23.46 1.03
CA SER A 420 -1.39 -24.66 0.94
C SER A 420 -1.84 -25.40 -0.31
N ARG A 421 -1.03 -25.38 -1.35
CA ARG A 421 -1.24 -26.26 -2.51
C ARG A 421 -1.31 -27.71 -2.02
N SER A 422 -2.18 -28.49 -2.61
CA SER A 422 -2.22 -29.95 -2.38
C SER A 422 -0.84 -30.54 -2.58
N ARG A 423 -0.45 -31.49 -1.75
CA ARG A 423 0.85 -32.16 -1.84
C ARG A 423 0.70 -33.65 -1.66
N VAL A 424 1.51 -34.37 -2.41
CA VAL A 424 1.50 -35.83 -2.44
C VAL A 424 2.92 -36.36 -2.32
N MET A 425 3.07 -37.48 -1.60
CA MET A 425 4.27 -38.30 -1.58
C MET A 425 3.87 -39.75 -1.77
N ILE A 426 4.54 -40.48 -2.63
CA ILE A 426 4.33 -41.94 -2.82
C ILE A 426 5.14 -42.67 -1.75
N ILE A 427 4.44 -43.46 -0.92
CA ILE A 427 5.04 -44.22 0.18
C ILE A 427 5.13 -45.72 -0.10
N ALA A 428 4.29 -46.25 -1.00
CA ALA A 428 4.34 -47.64 -1.36
C ALA A 428 5.54 -47.95 -2.27
N PRO A 429 6.21 -49.09 -2.08
CA PRO A 429 7.28 -49.53 -2.97
C PRO A 429 6.74 -49.82 -4.39
N LYS A 430 7.56 -49.53 -5.42
CA LYS A 430 7.15 -49.69 -6.84
C LYS A 430 6.62 -51.09 -7.21
N HIS A 431 7.14 -52.14 -6.58
CA HIS A 431 6.73 -53.52 -6.88
C HIS A 431 5.29 -53.81 -6.42
N GLU A 432 4.75 -53.07 -5.47
CA GLU A 432 3.38 -53.22 -5.00
C GLU A 432 2.35 -52.63 -5.98
N PHE A 433 2.75 -51.73 -6.88
CA PHE A 433 1.85 -51.11 -7.83
C PHE A 433 1.14 -52.10 -8.76
N TYR A 434 1.81 -53.20 -9.13
CA TYR A 434 1.25 -54.22 -9.99
C TYR A 434 0.15 -55.04 -9.32
N SER A 435 0.07 -54.99 -7.99
CA SER A 435 -0.95 -55.73 -7.21
C SER A 435 -2.14 -54.83 -6.83
N LEU A 436 -2.08 -53.54 -7.12
CA LEU A 436 -3.17 -52.61 -6.80
C LEU A 436 -4.39 -52.90 -7.68
N ARG A 437 -5.54 -53.07 -7.04
CA ARG A 437 -6.84 -53.14 -7.72
C ARG A 437 -7.51 -51.77 -7.60
N LEU A 438 -7.34 -50.96 -8.62
CA LEU A 438 -7.91 -49.62 -8.72
C LEU A 438 -9.08 -49.63 -9.71
N ASP A 439 -10.03 -48.72 -9.50
CA ASP A 439 -11.01 -48.40 -10.54
C ASP A 439 -10.33 -47.60 -11.67
N GLU A 440 -10.96 -47.54 -12.84
CA GLU A 440 -10.41 -46.95 -14.06
C GLU A 440 -10.00 -45.47 -13.86
N VAL A 441 -10.81 -44.69 -13.11
CA VAL A 441 -10.54 -43.29 -12.84
C VAL A 441 -9.34 -43.13 -11.91
N THR A 442 -9.29 -43.91 -10.82
CA THR A 442 -8.20 -43.86 -9.84
C THR A 442 -6.88 -44.32 -10.45
N ASP A 443 -6.91 -45.33 -11.32
CA ASP A 443 -5.73 -45.81 -12.06
C ASP A 443 -5.20 -44.72 -13.01
N SER A 444 -6.09 -44.09 -13.78
CA SER A 444 -5.74 -42.96 -14.66
C SER A 444 -5.14 -41.81 -13.87
N VAL A 445 -5.75 -41.41 -12.75
CA VAL A 445 -5.25 -40.33 -11.86
C VAL A 445 -3.87 -40.68 -11.30
N PHE A 446 -3.65 -41.91 -10.85
CA PHE A 446 -2.37 -42.36 -10.31
C PHE A 446 -1.28 -42.42 -11.39
N GLY A 447 -1.61 -42.87 -12.60
CA GLY A 447 -0.71 -42.87 -13.75
C GLY A 447 -0.30 -41.45 -14.17
N GLU A 448 -1.26 -40.53 -14.28
CA GLU A 448 -0.96 -39.13 -14.62
C GLU A 448 -0.24 -38.37 -13.50
N LEU A 449 -0.50 -38.67 -12.23
CA LEU A 449 0.24 -38.15 -11.10
C LEU A 449 1.74 -38.46 -11.23
N GLN A 450 2.10 -39.70 -11.55
CA GLN A 450 3.49 -40.12 -11.72
C GLN A 450 4.17 -39.48 -12.95
N ARG A 451 3.40 -39.25 -14.03
CA ARG A 451 3.92 -38.61 -15.26
C ARG A 451 4.07 -37.09 -15.14
N ALA A 452 3.15 -36.43 -14.45
CA ALA A 452 3.11 -34.99 -14.37
C ALA A 452 4.06 -34.39 -13.31
N TYR A 453 4.41 -35.18 -12.28
CA TYR A 453 5.16 -34.69 -11.14
C TYR A 453 6.39 -35.56 -10.85
N THR A 454 7.55 -34.91 -10.74
CA THR A 454 8.81 -35.60 -10.41
C THR A 454 9.11 -35.49 -8.91
N GLY A 455 9.84 -36.45 -8.36
CA GLY A 455 10.28 -36.43 -6.96
C GLY A 455 9.27 -37.03 -5.96
N LEU A 456 8.12 -37.53 -6.40
CA LEU A 456 7.05 -38.07 -5.56
C LEU A 456 7.48 -39.19 -4.60
N PHE A 457 8.56 -39.93 -4.90
CA PHE A 457 9.10 -41.00 -4.07
C PHE A 457 10.10 -40.55 -3.01
N ALA A 458 10.57 -39.32 -3.15
CA ALA A 458 11.63 -38.79 -2.27
C ALA A 458 11.11 -37.82 -1.21
N ASP A 459 10.09 -37.02 -1.54
CA ASP A 459 9.51 -36.00 -0.63
C ASP A 459 8.10 -35.63 -1.11
N PHE A 460 7.40 -34.81 -0.30
CA PHE A 460 6.13 -34.22 -0.70
C PHE A 460 6.30 -33.28 -1.89
N VAL A 461 5.55 -33.53 -2.94
CA VAL A 461 5.49 -32.70 -4.14
C VAL A 461 4.16 -31.96 -4.18
N HIS A 462 4.19 -30.66 -4.44
CA HIS A 462 2.98 -29.87 -4.66
C HIS A 462 2.31 -30.27 -5.97
N ILE A 463 1.00 -30.51 -5.91
CA ILE A 463 0.19 -30.85 -7.08
C ILE A 463 -0.91 -29.80 -7.29
N ASP A 464 -1.38 -29.70 -8.54
CA ASP A 464 -2.58 -28.98 -8.93
C ASP A 464 -3.63 -30.00 -9.36
N GLU A 465 -4.66 -30.15 -8.57
CA GLU A 465 -5.75 -31.12 -8.80
C GLU A 465 -6.53 -30.82 -10.07
N ASN A 466 -6.69 -29.54 -10.43
CA ASN A 466 -7.36 -29.16 -11.68
C ASN A 466 -6.49 -29.48 -12.90
N HIS A 467 -5.18 -29.33 -12.79
CA HIS A 467 -4.25 -29.76 -13.84
C HIS A 467 -4.28 -31.27 -14.00
N LEU A 468 -4.25 -32.01 -12.89
CA LEU A 468 -4.30 -33.46 -12.88
C LEU A 468 -5.65 -33.98 -13.44
N ALA A 469 -6.75 -33.31 -13.11
CA ALA A 469 -8.08 -33.62 -13.62
C ALA A 469 -8.16 -33.55 -15.15
N ARG A 470 -7.65 -32.47 -15.73
CA ARG A 470 -7.59 -32.29 -17.20
C ARG A 470 -6.76 -33.38 -17.88
N ARG A 471 -5.65 -33.81 -17.28
CA ARG A 471 -4.78 -34.86 -17.84
C ARG A 471 -5.36 -36.26 -17.71
N ALA A 472 -6.02 -36.54 -16.59
CA ALA A 472 -6.64 -37.83 -16.34
C ALA A 472 -8.02 -37.99 -17.00
N GLY A 473 -8.55 -36.94 -17.63
CA GLY A 473 -9.91 -36.96 -18.20
C GLY A 473 -11.02 -37.05 -17.15
N ALA A 474 -10.75 -36.56 -15.93
CA ALA A 474 -11.64 -36.66 -14.78
C ALA A 474 -12.08 -35.28 -14.28
N THR A 475 -13.07 -35.23 -13.40
CA THR A 475 -13.43 -33.99 -12.69
C THR A 475 -12.49 -33.76 -11.48
N ALA A 476 -12.38 -32.54 -11.00
CA ALA A 476 -11.58 -32.21 -9.81
C ALA A 476 -12.05 -33.02 -8.57
N GLU A 477 -13.36 -33.24 -8.42
CA GLU A 477 -13.93 -34.06 -7.35
C GLU A 477 -13.52 -35.53 -7.47
N GLN A 478 -13.53 -36.08 -8.67
CA GLN A 478 -13.08 -37.48 -8.91
C GLN A 478 -11.58 -37.61 -8.58
N VAL A 479 -10.75 -36.65 -8.98
CA VAL A 479 -9.31 -36.62 -8.61
C VAL A 479 -9.14 -36.55 -7.09
N TYR A 480 -9.89 -35.69 -6.41
CA TYR A 480 -9.86 -35.61 -4.95
C TYR A 480 -10.20 -36.94 -4.28
N GLN A 481 -11.29 -37.59 -4.70
CA GLN A 481 -11.70 -38.92 -4.17
C GLN A 481 -10.70 -40.03 -4.50
N SER A 482 -10.11 -40.02 -5.69
CA SER A 482 -9.05 -40.95 -6.10
C SER A 482 -7.79 -40.79 -5.23
N LEU A 483 -7.35 -39.57 -4.97
CA LEU A 483 -6.20 -39.29 -4.10
C LEU A 483 -6.48 -39.70 -2.64
N LEU A 484 -7.70 -39.49 -2.13
CA LEU A 484 -8.11 -40.00 -0.83
C LEU A 484 -8.11 -41.54 -0.77
N THR A 485 -8.60 -42.20 -1.82
CA THR A 485 -8.61 -43.67 -1.91
C THR A 485 -7.19 -44.23 -1.89
N LEU A 486 -6.30 -43.69 -2.72
CA LEU A 486 -4.87 -44.06 -2.73
C LEU A 486 -4.19 -43.81 -1.38
N SER A 487 -4.57 -42.73 -0.68
CA SER A 487 -4.04 -42.42 0.65
C SER A 487 -4.54 -43.41 1.71
N ARG A 488 -5.84 -43.82 1.66
CA ARG A 488 -6.39 -44.84 2.55
C ARG A 488 -5.75 -46.23 2.31
N MET A 489 -5.42 -46.52 1.07
CA MET A 489 -4.70 -47.75 0.67
C MET A 489 -3.21 -47.70 1.05
N LYS A 490 -2.72 -46.58 1.63
CA LYS A 490 -1.31 -46.34 1.98
C LYS A 490 -0.36 -46.43 0.77
N VAL A 491 -0.87 -46.16 -0.44
CA VAL A 491 -0.05 -46.02 -1.64
C VAL A 491 0.65 -44.66 -1.68
N ILE A 492 -0.07 -43.64 -1.29
CA ILE A 492 0.43 -42.28 -1.20
C ILE A 492 0.13 -41.68 0.18
N THR A 493 0.86 -40.64 0.56
CA THR A 493 0.43 -39.67 1.58
C THR A 493 -0.07 -38.44 0.85
N TYR A 494 -1.36 -38.17 0.95
CA TYR A 494 -2.00 -36.99 0.32
C TYR A 494 -2.44 -35.98 1.38
N VAL A 495 -1.99 -34.77 1.21
CA VAL A 495 -2.42 -33.61 2.01
C VAL A 495 -3.17 -32.69 1.05
N PRO A 496 -4.51 -32.65 1.10
CA PRO A 496 -5.31 -31.84 0.20
C PRO A 496 -5.07 -30.33 0.46
N LYS A 497 -5.31 -29.54 -0.57
CA LYS A 497 -5.47 -28.10 -0.44
C LYS A 497 -6.63 -27.85 0.54
N LYS A 498 -6.31 -27.46 1.75
CA LYS A 498 -7.30 -26.99 2.71
C LYS A 498 -7.32 -25.47 2.66
N SER A 499 -8.43 -24.89 2.29
CA SER A 499 -8.73 -23.46 2.43
C SER A 499 -9.42 -23.17 3.76
N THR A 500 -9.10 -23.91 4.79
CA THR A 500 -9.65 -23.72 6.14
C THR A 500 -8.71 -22.84 6.95
N ALA A 501 -9.23 -21.74 7.48
CA ALA A 501 -8.55 -20.93 8.47
C ALA A 501 -8.30 -21.77 9.74
N TYR A 502 -7.28 -21.38 10.51
CA TYR A 502 -6.94 -22.03 11.76
C TYR A 502 -6.99 -21.04 12.91
N LEU A 503 -7.42 -21.52 14.08
CA LEU A 503 -7.30 -20.83 15.34
C LEU A 503 -6.34 -21.61 16.24
N PHE A 504 -5.26 -20.94 16.63
CA PHE A 504 -4.26 -21.47 17.54
C PHE A 504 -4.35 -20.74 18.87
N TYR A 505 -4.50 -21.48 19.97
CA TYR A 505 -4.52 -20.88 21.31
C TYR A 505 -3.10 -20.71 21.82
N THR A 506 -2.66 -19.47 21.93
CA THR A 506 -1.32 -19.09 22.46
C THR A 506 -1.28 -19.08 23.97
N THR A 507 -2.45 -19.02 24.62
CA THR A 507 -2.67 -19.19 26.07
C THR A 507 -3.76 -20.22 26.30
N SER A 508 -3.91 -20.75 27.50
CA SER A 508 -5.12 -21.51 27.86
C SER A 508 -6.36 -20.63 27.73
N ARG A 509 -7.47 -21.22 27.29
CA ARG A 509 -8.73 -20.48 27.20
C ARG A 509 -9.11 -19.91 28.55
N GLU A 510 -9.25 -18.58 28.62
CA GLU A 510 -9.67 -17.86 29.82
C GLU A 510 -11.17 -17.59 29.82
N GLU A 511 -11.72 -17.30 31.01
CA GLU A 511 -13.06 -16.76 31.08
C GLU A 511 -13.08 -15.32 30.54
N PRO A 512 -14.15 -14.88 29.81
CA PRO A 512 -14.22 -13.55 29.19
C PRO A 512 -13.99 -12.37 30.14
N ARG A 513 -14.34 -12.54 31.44
CA ARG A 513 -14.14 -11.50 32.46
C ARG A 513 -12.67 -11.17 32.74
N TYR A 514 -11.76 -12.13 32.53
CA TYR A 514 -10.32 -11.95 32.75
C TYR A 514 -9.59 -11.50 31.49
N LEU A 515 -10.27 -11.45 30.36
CA LEU A 515 -9.68 -11.04 29.10
C LEU A 515 -9.38 -9.53 29.12
N LEU A 516 -8.09 -9.19 29.11
CA LEU A 516 -7.60 -7.83 29.12
C LEU A 516 -7.11 -7.44 27.71
N MET A 517 -7.56 -6.30 27.22
CA MET A 517 -7.03 -5.73 25.99
C MET A 517 -5.96 -4.71 26.36
N PRO A 518 -4.67 -4.97 26.01
CA PRO A 518 -3.60 -4.00 26.27
C PRO A 518 -3.90 -2.65 25.58
N LYS A 519 -3.59 -1.55 26.26
CA LYS A 519 -3.81 -0.20 25.73
C LYS A 519 -3.16 -0.01 24.36
N ALA A 520 -1.93 -0.50 24.20
CA ALA A 520 -1.19 -0.46 22.95
C ALA A 520 -1.88 -1.22 21.79
N VAL A 521 -2.71 -2.22 22.08
CA VAL A 521 -3.44 -3.01 21.07
C VAL A 521 -4.76 -2.36 20.69
N TYR A 522 -5.47 -1.78 21.63
CA TYR A 522 -6.82 -1.27 21.41
C TYR A 522 -6.89 0.25 21.41
N GLU A 523 -6.68 0.92 22.55
CA GLU A 523 -6.93 2.36 22.68
C GLU A 523 -5.99 3.19 21.80
N ASP A 524 -4.70 2.95 21.90
CA ASP A 524 -3.69 3.75 21.18
C ASP A 524 -3.84 3.59 19.66
N ARG A 525 -4.12 2.37 19.20
CA ARG A 525 -4.35 2.12 17.76
C ARG A 525 -5.66 2.66 17.26
N ARG A 526 -6.73 2.58 18.08
CA ARG A 526 -8.03 3.19 17.75
C ARG A 526 -7.89 4.70 17.62
N GLU A 527 -7.18 5.34 18.55
CA GLU A 527 -6.92 6.78 18.50
C GLU A 527 -6.09 7.17 17.26
N ALA A 528 -5.05 6.43 16.97
CA ALA A 528 -4.23 6.65 15.78
C ALA A 528 -5.06 6.52 14.50
N MET A 529 -5.92 5.50 14.39
CA MET A 529 -6.82 5.35 13.24
C MET A 529 -7.86 6.48 13.17
N ALA A 530 -8.40 6.90 14.32
CA ALA A 530 -9.34 8.02 14.37
C ALA A 530 -8.71 9.33 13.89
N LYS A 531 -7.47 9.64 14.29
CA LYS A 531 -6.70 10.80 13.82
C LYS A 531 -6.48 10.76 12.30
N ARG A 532 -6.11 9.60 11.75
CA ARG A 532 -5.93 9.42 10.30
C ARG A 532 -7.23 9.64 9.53
N ILE A 533 -8.33 9.04 9.98
CA ILE A 533 -9.66 9.23 9.39
C ILE A 533 -10.09 10.70 9.46
N ASP A 534 -9.83 11.39 10.59
CA ASP A 534 -10.19 12.81 10.72
C ASP A 534 -9.36 13.68 9.77
N SER A 535 -8.08 13.39 9.60
CA SER A 535 -7.22 14.07 8.62
C SER A 535 -7.73 13.88 7.18
N MET A 536 -8.11 12.64 6.82
CA MET A 536 -8.73 12.36 5.51
C MET A 536 -10.08 13.07 5.35
N ARG A 537 -10.90 13.09 6.40
CA ARG A 537 -12.17 13.80 6.42
C ARG A 537 -11.98 15.31 6.20
N ARG A 538 -11.02 15.93 6.88
CA ARG A 538 -10.68 17.36 6.68
C ARG A 538 -10.19 17.59 5.25
N PHE A 539 -9.28 16.78 4.76
CA PHE A 539 -8.77 16.90 3.40
C PHE A 539 -9.87 16.89 2.34
N VAL A 540 -10.89 16.03 2.50
CA VAL A 540 -11.98 15.89 1.53
C VAL A 540 -13.05 16.97 1.68
N PHE A 541 -13.50 17.23 2.92
CA PHE A 541 -14.72 18.01 3.17
C PHE A 541 -14.45 19.47 3.61
N ASP A 542 -13.18 19.82 3.89
CA ASP A 542 -12.81 21.21 4.14
C ASP A 542 -12.26 21.82 2.84
N SER A 543 -12.95 22.83 2.32
CA SER A 543 -12.56 23.56 1.11
C SER A 543 -11.90 24.91 1.41
N THR A 544 -11.52 25.16 2.66
CA THR A 544 -10.89 26.44 3.05
C THR A 544 -9.39 26.48 2.82
N GLN A 545 -8.72 25.31 2.76
CA GLN A 545 -7.28 25.20 2.59
C GLN A 545 -6.90 24.54 1.26
N CYS A 546 -5.76 24.96 0.71
CA CYS A 546 -5.16 24.31 -0.45
C CYS A 546 -4.91 22.83 -0.20
N ARG A 547 -5.31 21.93 -1.12
CA ARG A 547 -5.14 20.48 -0.97
C ARG A 547 -3.67 20.07 -0.79
N VAL A 548 -2.77 20.69 -1.56
CA VAL A 548 -1.32 20.44 -1.44
C VAL A 548 -0.81 20.89 -0.07
N SER A 549 -1.17 22.10 0.39
CA SER A 549 -0.77 22.59 1.70
C SER A 549 -1.24 21.69 2.84
N THR A 550 -2.48 21.18 2.76
CA THR A 550 -3.01 20.21 3.74
C THR A 550 -2.21 18.91 3.76
N LEU A 551 -1.82 18.38 2.58
CA LEU A 551 -0.98 17.18 2.48
C LEU A 551 0.43 17.41 3.04
N LEU A 552 1.08 18.52 2.68
CA LEU A 552 2.42 18.86 3.15
C LEU A 552 2.45 19.02 4.67
N GLN A 553 1.48 19.72 5.25
CA GLN A 553 1.34 19.87 6.70
C GLN A 553 1.16 18.51 7.40
N TYR A 554 0.37 17.62 6.82
CA TYR A 554 0.18 16.28 7.37
C TYR A 554 1.49 15.49 7.44
N PHE A 555 2.36 15.61 6.44
CA PHE A 555 3.67 14.97 6.42
C PHE A 555 4.77 15.78 7.12
N GLY A 556 4.40 16.83 7.86
CA GLY A 556 5.34 17.62 8.67
C GLY A 556 6.13 18.68 7.90
N GLU A 557 5.76 18.96 6.64
CA GLU A 557 6.37 20.05 5.88
C GLU A 557 5.63 21.38 6.18
N LYS A 558 6.40 22.47 6.25
CA LYS A 558 5.78 23.80 6.27
C LYS A 558 5.09 24.02 4.93
N ALA A 559 3.81 24.37 4.97
CA ALA A 559 3.10 24.73 3.77
C ALA A 559 3.74 25.98 3.15
N ALA A 560 4.14 25.83 1.90
CA ALA A 560 4.43 26.96 1.03
C ALA A 560 3.10 27.58 0.54
N ASP A 561 3.21 28.54 -0.38
CA ASP A 561 2.07 29.18 -1.03
C ASP A 561 1.04 28.20 -1.61
N ASP A 562 -0.15 28.70 -1.89
CA ASP A 562 -1.22 27.95 -2.57
C ASP A 562 -0.74 27.32 -3.90
N CYS A 563 -1.02 26.04 -4.13
CA CYS A 563 -0.50 25.32 -5.32
C CYS A 563 -1.04 25.84 -6.65
N GLY A 564 -2.15 26.56 -6.64
CA GLY A 564 -2.78 27.13 -7.82
C GLY A 564 -3.50 26.11 -8.74
N THR A 565 -3.32 24.81 -8.55
CA THR A 565 -3.82 23.75 -9.46
C THR A 565 -4.95 22.89 -8.87
N CYS A 566 -5.10 22.84 -7.55
CA CYS A 566 -6.16 22.06 -6.91
C CYS A 566 -7.54 22.74 -7.08
N ASP A 567 -8.59 21.99 -6.77
CA ASP A 567 -9.99 22.46 -6.85
C ASP A 567 -10.21 23.74 -6.02
N VAL A 568 -9.66 23.82 -4.81
CA VAL A 568 -9.79 24.98 -3.91
C VAL A 568 -9.11 26.23 -4.50
N CYS A 569 -7.87 26.10 -4.96
CA CYS A 569 -7.14 27.22 -5.55
C CYS A 569 -7.78 27.71 -6.86
N ARG A 570 -8.29 26.77 -7.67
CA ARG A 570 -9.01 27.12 -8.89
C ARG A 570 -10.33 27.84 -8.60
N ALA A 571 -11.07 27.39 -7.58
CA ALA A 571 -12.30 28.03 -7.17
C ALA A 571 -12.03 29.46 -6.67
N ARG A 572 -10.98 29.69 -5.88
CA ARG A 572 -10.58 31.03 -5.43
C ARG A 572 -10.22 31.95 -6.61
N ARG A 573 -9.47 31.44 -7.59
CA ARG A 573 -9.14 32.21 -8.81
C ARG A 573 -10.35 32.52 -9.66
N ALA A 574 -11.32 31.61 -9.74
CA ALA A 574 -12.54 31.84 -10.50
C ALA A 574 -13.45 32.92 -9.88
N VAL A 575 -13.28 33.15 -8.58
CA VAL A 575 -14.00 34.21 -7.83
C VAL A 575 -13.21 35.52 -7.81
N ALA A 576 -11.87 35.46 -7.94
CA ALA A 576 -11.05 36.66 -8.00
C ALA A 576 -11.28 37.42 -9.32
N PRO A 577 -11.52 38.72 -9.29
CA PRO A 577 -11.70 39.53 -10.49
C PRO A 577 -10.43 39.51 -11.35
N THR A 578 -10.59 39.48 -12.68
CA THR A 578 -9.45 39.66 -13.57
C THR A 578 -8.80 41.01 -13.33
N LYS A 579 -7.51 41.18 -13.73
CA LYS A 579 -6.83 42.49 -13.60
C LYS A 579 -7.62 43.62 -14.22
N GLU A 580 -8.27 43.38 -15.35
CA GLU A 580 -9.13 44.34 -16.03
C GLU A 580 -10.41 44.63 -15.25
N GLN A 581 -11.06 43.59 -14.71
CA GLN A 581 -12.24 43.76 -13.85
C GLN A 581 -11.90 44.47 -12.53
N ALA A 582 -10.76 44.16 -11.93
CA ALA A 582 -10.27 44.86 -10.73
C ALA A 582 -9.98 46.33 -11.01
N ALA A 583 -9.35 46.65 -12.14
CA ALA A 583 -9.10 48.04 -12.57
C ALA A 583 -10.40 48.81 -12.82
N GLN A 584 -11.38 48.19 -13.55
CA GLN A 584 -12.70 48.79 -13.77
C GLN A 584 -13.47 48.99 -12.47
N LEU A 585 -13.34 48.06 -11.51
CA LEU A 585 -13.97 48.20 -10.20
C LEU A 585 -13.36 49.33 -9.38
N ARG A 586 -12.02 49.48 -9.40
CA ARG A 586 -11.30 50.62 -8.76
C ARG A 586 -11.74 51.93 -9.35
N GLU A 587 -11.83 52.03 -10.69
CA GLU A 587 -12.30 53.24 -11.37
C GLU A 587 -13.75 53.58 -11.01
N SER A 588 -14.63 52.54 -10.94
CA SER A 588 -16.01 52.71 -10.50
C SER A 588 -16.13 53.19 -9.06
N VAL A 589 -15.28 52.66 -8.15
CA VAL A 589 -15.22 53.11 -6.74
C VAL A 589 -14.77 54.59 -6.66
N LEU A 590 -13.72 54.97 -7.37
CA LEU A 590 -13.23 56.37 -7.44
C LEU A 590 -14.32 57.31 -7.98
N TYR A 591 -15.03 56.89 -9.03
CA TYR A 591 -16.12 57.68 -9.58
C TYR A 591 -17.26 57.90 -8.59
N VAL A 592 -17.69 56.85 -7.86
CA VAL A 592 -18.75 56.99 -6.84
C VAL A 592 -18.32 57.87 -5.67
N VAL A 593 -17.09 57.66 -5.17
CA VAL A 593 -16.55 58.46 -4.05
C VAL A 593 -16.31 59.92 -4.46
N GLY A 594 -15.83 60.16 -5.68
CA GLY A 594 -15.62 61.52 -6.21
C GLY A 594 -16.92 62.31 -6.39
N ARG A 595 -18.01 61.63 -6.80
CA ARG A 595 -19.34 62.27 -6.93
C ARG A 595 -20.08 62.45 -5.61
N ASN A 596 -19.78 61.65 -4.61
CA ASN A 596 -20.45 61.65 -3.31
C ASN A 596 -19.43 61.68 -2.16
N PRO A 597 -18.68 62.77 -1.98
CA PRO A 597 -17.73 62.89 -0.87
C PRO A 597 -18.40 62.68 0.48
N GLY A 598 -17.84 61.80 1.31
CA GLY A 598 -18.44 61.44 2.59
C GLY A 598 -19.50 60.30 2.51
N CYS A 599 -19.65 59.65 1.37
CA CYS A 599 -20.52 58.47 1.27
C CYS A 599 -20.00 57.29 2.13
N THR A 600 -20.90 56.46 2.58
CA THR A 600 -20.52 55.30 3.39
C THR A 600 -19.95 54.16 2.54
N ILE A 601 -19.09 53.31 3.13
CA ILE A 601 -18.56 52.12 2.51
C ILE A 601 -19.69 51.26 1.94
N GLU A 602 -20.81 51.15 2.68
CA GLU A 602 -21.98 50.38 2.29
C GLU A 602 -22.72 50.97 1.07
N HIS A 603 -22.77 52.27 0.96
CA HIS A 603 -23.31 52.95 -0.22
C HIS A 603 -22.48 52.66 -1.48
N VAL A 604 -21.14 52.72 -1.36
CA VAL A 604 -20.24 52.41 -2.48
C VAL A 604 -20.35 50.93 -2.90
N VAL A 605 -20.31 50.01 -1.92
CA VAL A 605 -20.44 48.57 -2.18
C VAL A 605 -21.77 48.21 -2.87
N ASN A 606 -22.86 48.87 -2.53
CA ASN A 606 -24.18 48.65 -3.14
C ASN A 606 -24.35 49.33 -4.50
N THR A 607 -23.50 50.31 -4.84
CA THR A 607 -23.61 51.11 -6.06
C THR A 607 -22.71 50.57 -7.19
N VAL A 608 -21.54 50.02 -6.84
CA VAL A 608 -20.61 49.49 -7.85
C VAL A 608 -21.02 48.08 -8.31
N ARG A 609 -20.77 47.80 -9.60
CA ARG A 609 -21.04 46.44 -10.14
C ARG A 609 -19.88 45.51 -9.77
N GLY A 610 -20.10 44.59 -8.83
CA GLY A 610 -19.13 43.59 -8.37
C GLY A 610 -19.65 42.83 -7.15
N ASN A 611 -18.90 41.82 -6.68
CA ASN A 611 -19.25 41.21 -5.42
C ASN A 611 -18.77 42.10 -4.24
N ARG A 612 -19.39 41.95 -3.07
CA ARG A 612 -19.12 42.74 -1.87
C ARG A 612 -17.64 42.67 -1.43
N ALA A 613 -17.01 41.52 -1.58
CA ALA A 613 -15.62 41.31 -1.15
C ALA A 613 -14.65 42.06 -2.06
N ASP A 614 -14.83 42.00 -3.36
CA ASP A 614 -13.98 42.69 -4.36
C ASP A 614 -14.12 44.21 -4.25
N ALA A 615 -15.33 44.70 -4.01
CA ALA A 615 -15.56 46.14 -3.79
C ALA A 615 -14.86 46.67 -2.52
N ILE A 616 -14.89 45.91 -1.42
CA ILE A 616 -14.14 46.26 -0.18
C ILE A 616 -12.64 46.22 -0.43
N GLU A 617 -12.13 45.26 -1.19
CA GLU A 617 -10.71 45.13 -1.53
C GLU A 617 -10.25 46.28 -2.45
N ALA A 618 -11.08 46.69 -3.40
CA ALA A 618 -10.83 47.86 -4.24
C ALA A 618 -10.78 49.14 -3.41
N ILE A 619 -11.67 49.31 -2.42
CA ILE A 619 -11.66 50.44 -1.49
C ILE A 619 -10.37 50.47 -0.66
N ARG A 620 -9.92 49.34 -0.13
CA ARG A 620 -8.65 49.22 0.63
C ARG A 620 -7.46 49.59 -0.24
N ALA A 621 -7.36 48.96 -1.42
CA ALA A 621 -6.26 49.26 -2.35
C ALA A 621 -6.20 50.75 -2.74
N LEU A 622 -7.35 51.40 -2.93
CA LEU A 622 -7.41 52.82 -3.22
C LEU A 622 -7.04 53.70 -2.01
N ALA A 623 -7.31 53.25 -0.80
CA ALA A 623 -6.89 53.91 0.42
C ALA A 623 -5.38 53.73 0.67
N ASP A 624 -4.83 52.57 0.40
CA ASP A 624 -3.39 52.27 0.49
C ASP A 624 -2.57 53.02 -0.57
N ASP A 625 -3.18 53.34 -1.72
CA ASP A 625 -2.58 54.14 -2.81
C ASP A 625 -2.83 55.67 -2.61
N ASP A 626 -3.34 56.10 -1.45
CA ASP A 626 -3.63 57.50 -1.12
C ASP A 626 -4.57 58.24 -2.10
N LEU A 627 -5.46 57.49 -2.78
CA LEU A 627 -6.44 58.05 -3.71
C LEU A 627 -7.77 58.40 -3.02
N ILE A 628 -8.08 57.72 -1.90
CA ILE A 628 -9.25 57.99 -1.07
C ILE A 628 -8.85 57.96 0.42
N ALA A 629 -9.52 58.76 1.23
CA ALA A 629 -9.37 58.73 2.70
C ALA A 629 -10.57 58.03 3.34
N VAL A 630 -10.30 57.07 4.23
CA VAL A 630 -11.32 56.39 5.04
C VAL A 630 -11.41 57.06 6.40
N LYS A 631 -12.54 57.70 6.72
CA LYS A 631 -12.81 58.31 8.04
C LYS A 631 -13.97 57.57 8.72
N GLY A 632 -13.60 56.62 9.59
CA GLY A 632 -14.59 55.73 10.19
C GLY A 632 -15.29 54.85 9.14
N VAL A 633 -16.55 55.06 8.86
CA VAL A 633 -17.34 54.32 7.83
C VAL A 633 -17.55 55.15 6.55
N THR A 634 -16.97 56.35 6.44
CA THR A 634 -17.14 57.27 5.30
C THR A 634 -15.88 57.37 4.46
N LEU A 635 -16.07 57.59 3.13
CA LEU A 635 -15.02 57.65 2.13
C LEU A 635 -14.97 59.09 1.56
N HIS A 636 -13.77 59.60 1.42
CA HIS A 636 -13.51 60.95 0.89
C HIS A 636 -12.46 60.88 -0.21
N PRO A 637 -12.62 61.56 -1.34
CA PRO A 637 -11.57 61.62 -2.35
C PRO A 637 -10.39 62.44 -1.79
N LEU A 638 -9.17 61.95 -2.01
CA LEU A 638 -7.94 62.76 -1.81
C LEU A 638 -7.65 63.44 -3.14
N GLN A 639 -7.60 64.79 -3.15
CA GLN A 639 -7.18 65.56 -4.34
C GLN A 639 -5.70 65.23 -4.60
N THR A 640 -5.42 64.63 -5.78
CA THR A 640 -4.06 64.67 -6.32
C THR A 640 -3.69 66.14 -6.52
N SER A 641 -2.75 66.64 -5.73
CA SER A 641 -2.13 67.94 -5.99
C SER A 641 -1.38 67.83 -7.32
N GLU A 642 -2.01 68.33 -8.40
CA GLU A 642 -1.29 68.63 -9.63
C GLU A 642 -0.26 69.73 -9.28
N SER A 643 1.02 69.35 -9.37
CA SER A 643 2.14 70.27 -9.45
C SER A 643 2.68 70.29 -10.86
#